data_e97010416480b8b1551b628ad8d63ddc
#
_entry.id   e97010416480b8b1551b628ad8d63ddc
#
_cell.length_a   1.000
_cell.length_b   1.000
_cell.length_c   1.000
_cell.angle_alpha   90.00
_cell.angle_beta   90.00
_cell.angle_gamma   90.00
#
_symmetry.space_group_name_H-M   'P 1'
#
loop_
_entity.id
_entity.type
_entity.pdbx_description
1 polymer ?
#
loop_
_entity_poly.entity_id
_entity_poly.type
_entity_poly.pdbx_seq_one_letter_code
_entity_poly.pdbx_strand_id
1 'polypeptide(L)'
;MKLFKNKPVTHLNQIYFYLVAILILRLDLVFLNTMPTGGDMGAHVVPIKYFIENFALNFQLNGWSNDWFAGYPLYFFYFPFPAVVTFVLNLVFPYGVAFKLMVIGSILLTIYSFERLFRNMQSNFSIFGYVAGLTYILTESFTIYGGNLASTLAGQFSFTYSIAFANLAIAHLTKSDKNNRHIVSAIFFGFSLLSHLIPVLIYAPIYLYFWIKAKNTTLEKFSSGLIFLFITIRFTTSLITNLEYTTNMSYTPFTKLSDLVKSDITPYILVIFIILLFNIKSVMSFKVTSLFEWFIVIFSLLLYFYVPEGALWNGRVVSFLNLGVVIIFFKLFEYNVVNIFRYEQGQIILKILSTIILFSYLLTFVDKWNISGYKIFLYPVISVLTFGFVYFFSSSTNLFKLTFTASIIFTVSFLPYWVSWNFNGYENKDQWGDIENLYSSLNTLSPGRIMWEPNSDLNKYGTPMVLMTIPLYTHHSSMEGLYFDSSITTPFHFIAVSGLAERPSNPVGGLRYINNNFEKGQEYLEDLGVDYFVSYTDSITTKAIENDKLEFLFTSEPFTVFSVESEKVELVNQELVAFEKVPFIDRTLSSLFRNTEYDNFFAEAYENFDELETQRIIELPSVNFNIVSSNEDVVNISNFNMTSNSITFTTNRPNELHMIKTSYFPNWEITNGDGPYRISPSFMAVIPNSENVELTFVRTGIETYSFYTALASLLLYVSLSKKRKAVE
;
A
#
# COMPACT_ATOMS: atom_id res chain seq x y z
N MET A 1 26.32 -9.49 39.13
CA MET A 1 25.03 -10.00 38.66
C MET A 1 23.83 -9.21 39.19
N LYS A 2 23.85 -8.62 40.37
CA LYS A 2 22.76 -7.73 40.86
C LYS A 2 22.68 -6.36 40.15
N LEU A 3 23.71 -5.90 39.47
CA LEU A 3 23.74 -4.61 38.77
C LEU A 3 22.99 -4.57 37.45
N PHE A 4 22.69 -5.72 36.85
CA PHE A 4 22.01 -5.81 35.55
C PHE A 4 20.64 -6.51 35.55
N LYS A 5 20.21 -7.05 36.72
CA LYS A 5 18.87 -7.63 36.82
C LYS A 5 17.83 -6.53 36.85
N ASN A 6 17.04 -6.47 35.80
CA ASN A 6 15.74 -5.77 35.72
C ASN A 6 15.74 -4.30 36.16
N LYS A 7 16.72 -3.47 35.76
CA LYS A 7 16.40 -2.05 35.69
C LYS A 7 15.49 -1.86 34.49
N PRO A 8 14.23 -1.40 34.69
CA PRO A 8 13.43 -0.98 33.57
C PRO A 8 14.28 -0.02 32.74
N VAL A 9 14.16 -0.11 31.40
CA VAL A 9 14.76 0.90 30.52
C VAL A 9 14.31 2.23 31.08
N THR A 10 15.25 3.03 31.59
CA THR A 10 14.91 4.32 32.18
C THR A 10 14.17 5.11 31.10
N HIS A 11 13.18 5.90 31.44
CA HIS A 11 12.43 6.75 30.49
C HIS A 11 13.41 7.58 29.62
N LEU A 12 14.56 7.96 30.14
CA LEU A 12 15.64 8.63 29.41
C LEU A 12 16.17 7.83 28.21
N ASN A 13 16.34 6.51 28.34
CA ASN A 13 16.81 5.69 27.22
C ASN A 13 15.75 5.51 26.13
N GLN A 14 14.47 5.48 26.50
CA GLN A 14 13.38 5.46 25.54
C GLN A 14 13.36 6.76 24.74
N ILE A 15 13.39 7.89 25.43
CA ILE A 15 13.44 9.23 24.83
C ILE A 15 14.60 9.34 23.86
N TYR A 16 15.79 8.84 24.22
CA TYR A 16 16.97 8.89 23.36
C TYR A 16 16.74 8.22 21.98
N PHE A 17 16.19 6.99 21.95
CA PHE A 17 15.97 6.29 20.69
C PHE A 17 14.89 6.95 19.82
N TYR A 18 13.85 7.49 20.46
CA TYR A 18 12.85 8.27 19.72
C TYR A 18 13.40 9.60 19.22
N LEU A 19 14.25 10.28 19.98
CA LEU A 19 14.92 11.49 19.50
C LEU A 19 15.81 11.21 18.29
N VAL A 20 16.54 10.08 18.29
CA VAL A 20 17.34 9.67 17.13
C VAL A 20 16.46 9.43 15.89
N ALA A 21 15.35 8.70 16.05
CA ALA A 21 14.42 8.49 14.96
C ALA A 21 13.81 9.82 14.46
N ILE A 22 13.42 10.69 15.36
CA ILE A 22 12.85 12.01 15.08
C ILE A 22 13.83 12.92 14.32
N LEU A 23 15.14 12.89 14.68
CA LEU A 23 16.17 13.67 13.97
C LEU A 23 16.31 13.23 12.52
N ILE A 24 16.25 11.90 12.25
CA ILE A 24 16.29 11.36 10.89
C ILE A 24 15.03 11.76 10.10
N LEU A 25 13.89 11.85 10.77
CA LEU A 25 12.59 12.11 10.14
C LEU A 25 12.31 13.58 9.82
N ARG A 26 13.25 14.52 10.07
CA ARG A 26 13.11 15.91 9.68
C ARG A 26 11.78 16.53 10.11
N LEU A 27 11.55 16.64 11.44
CA LEU A 27 10.29 17.22 11.95
C LEU A 27 10.00 18.64 11.43
N ASP A 28 11.03 19.38 11.10
CA ASP A 28 10.89 20.70 10.46
C ASP A 28 10.06 20.62 9.17
N LEU A 29 10.27 19.58 8.35
CA LEU A 29 9.52 19.35 7.10
C LEU A 29 8.14 18.70 7.35
N VAL A 30 8.00 17.94 8.44
CA VAL A 30 6.73 17.29 8.77
C VAL A 30 5.63 18.30 9.07
N PHE A 31 5.97 19.40 9.76
CA PHE A 31 5.01 20.44 10.11
C PHE A 31 4.78 21.46 8.98
N LEU A 32 5.41 21.32 7.83
CA LEU A 32 5.00 22.06 6.63
C LEU A 32 3.66 21.52 6.11
N ASN A 33 2.71 22.39 5.82
CA ASN A 33 1.44 21.99 5.22
C ASN A 33 1.59 21.80 3.70
N THR A 34 2.46 20.87 3.30
CA THR A 34 2.68 20.46 1.91
C THR A 34 2.31 19.00 1.73
N MET A 35 1.87 18.60 0.53
CA MET A 35 1.52 17.22 0.23
C MET A 35 2.80 16.40 0.03
N PRO A 36 3.00 15.29 0.77
CA PRO A 36 4.21 14.49 0.64
C PRO A 36 4.35 13.89 -0.76
N THR A 37 5.60 13.66 -1.17
CA THR A 37 5.97 13.14 -2.49
C THR A 37 6.74 11.82 -2.37
N GLY A 38 7.25 11.30 -3.48
CA GLY A 38 8.14 10.15 -3.56
C GLY A 38 7.44 8.81 -3.74
N GLY A 39 7.76 8.12 -4.84
CA GLY A 39 7.14 6.85 -5.20
C GLY A 39 5.61 6.93 -5.16
N ASP A 40 4.98 5.90 -4.64
CA ASP A 40 3.52 5.80 -4.49
C ASP A 40 2.97 6.75 -3.41
N MET A 41 3.80 7.23 -2.47
CA MET A 41 3.34 8.07 -1.36
C MET A 41 2.63 9.32 -1.87
N GLY A 42 3.16 9.94 -2.93
CA GLY A 42 2.59 11.14 -3.50
C GLY A 42 1.19 10.96 -4.08
N ALA A 43 0.83 9.76 -4.53
CA ALA A 43 -0.51 9.45 -5.02
C ALA A 43 -1.48 9.07 -3.89
N HIS A 44 -0.99 8.46 -2.79
CA HIS A 44 -1.84 8.08 -1.65
C HIS A 44 -2.57 9.27 -0.99
N VAL A 45 -2.14 10.50 -1.23
CA VAL A 45 -2.83 11.69 -0.70
C VAL A 45 -4.27 11.82 -1.25
N VAL A 46 -4.54 11.35 -2.46
CA VAL A 46 -5.87 11.45 -3.10
C VAL A 46 -6.90 10.56 -2.39
N PRO A 47 -6.76 9.22 -2.34
CA PRO A 47 -7.79 8.36 -1.76
C PRO A 47 -8.00 8.58 -0.25
N ILE A 48 -6.96 9.00 0.49
CA ILE A 48 -7.10 9.34 1.91
C ILE A 48 -7.89 10.65 2.07
N LYS A 49 -7.65 11.64 1.22
CA LYS A 49 -8.43 12.88 1.22
C LYS A 49 -9.89 12.63 0.88
N TYR A 50 -10.14 11.85 -0.18
CA TYR A 50 -11.48 11.45 -0.57
C TYR A 50 -12.23 10.73 0.56
N PHE A 51 -11.57 9.81 1.26
CA PHE A 51 -12.13 9.12 2.43
C PHE A 51 -12.55 10.09 3.53
N ILE A 52 -11.70 11.07 3.84
CA ILE A 52 -11.98 12.07 4.89
C ILE A 52 -13.22 12.88 4.54
N GLU A 53 -13.34 13.31 3.29
CA GLU A 53 -14.41 14.20 2.82
C GLU A 53 -15.75 13.48 2.60
N ASN A 54 -15.73 12.23 2.13
CA ASN A 54 -16.94 11.55 1.71
C ASN A 54 -17.42 10.45 2.69
N PHE A 55 -16.51 9.78 3.41
CA PHE A 55 -16.85 8.58 4.18
C PHE A 55 -16.72 8.72 5.69
N ALA A 56 -15.65 9.39 6.16
CA ALA A 56 -15.27 9.36 7.58
C ALA A 56 -16.34 9.92 8.51
N LEU A 57 -16.97 11.05 8.16
CA LEU A 57 -18.03 11.66 8.96
C LEU A 57 -19.31 10.84 9.00
N ASN A 58 -19.55 9.98 8.02
CA ASN A 58 -20.67 9.07 7.95
C ASN A 58 -20.38 7.68 8.57
N PHE A 59 -19.23 7.52 9.22
CA PHE A 59 -18.75 6.25 9.78
C PHE A 59 -18.70 5.09 8.77
N GLN A 60 -18.48 5.42 7.50
CA GLN A 60 -18.24 4.47 6.43
C GLN A 60 -16.75 4.17 6.34
N LEU A 61 -16.37 2.90 6.16
CA LEU A 61 -14.98 2.48 5.96
C LEU A 61 -14.61 2.35 4.50
N ASN A 62 -15.58 2.17 3.64
CA ASN A 62 -15.44 1.95 2.20
C ASN A 62 -16.64 2.53 1.46
N GLY A 63 -16.50 2.73 0.15
CA GLY A 63 -17.54 3.24 -0.71
C GLY A 63 -17.03 3.42 -2.14
N TRP A 64 -17.74 4.16 -2.97
CA TRP A 64 -17.36 4.44 -4.34
C TRP A 64 -16.57 5.74 -4.46
N SER A 65 -15.49 5.74 -5.26
CA SER A 65 -14.74 6.95 -5.62
C SER A 65 -14.69 7.13 -7.13
N ASN A 66 -14.91 8.36 -7.57
CA ASN A 66 -14.84 8.77 -8.97
C ASN A 66 -13.47 9.36 -9.36
N ASP A 67 -12.55 9.51 -8.40
CA ASP A 67 -11.29 10.24 -8.60
C ASP A 67 -10.39 9.58 -9.64
N TRP A 68 -10.37 8.24 -9.65
CA TRP A 68 -9.48 7.48 -10.52
C TRP A 68 -10.19 6.46 -11.38
N PHE A 69 -9.55 6.09 -12.50
CA PHE A 69 -10.06 5.12 -13.46
C PHE A 69 -11.41 5.58 -14.02
N ALA A 70 -12.29 4.65 -14.28
CA ALA A 70 -13.70 4.94 -14.57
C ALA A 70 -14.56 4.82 -13.30
N GLY A 71 -14.02 5.21 -12.15
CA GLY A 71 -14.58 4.94 -10.83
C GLY A 71 -14.11 3.59 -10.27
N TYR A 72 -14.04 3.48 -8.94
CA TYR A 72 -13.58 2.26 -8.26
C TYR A 72 -14.08 2.17 -6.81
N PRO A 73 -14.19 0.93 -6.26
CA PRO A 73 -14.61 0.70 -4.89
C PRO A 73 -13.48 0.98 -3.90
N LEU A 74 -13.40 2.21 -3.40
CA LEU A 74 -12.38 2.66 -2.47
C LEU A 74 -12.47 1.92 -1.12
N TYR A 75 -11.36 1.35 -0.65
CA TYR A 75 -11.20 0.58 0.59
C TYR A 75 -12.03 -0.71 0.69
N PHE A 76 -12.45 -1.28 -0.43
CA PHE A 76 -12.91 -2.67 -0.48
C PHE A 76 -11.73 -3.65 -0.51
N PHE A 77 -10.65 -3.30 -1.23
CA PHE A 77 -9.46 -4.13 -1.44
C PHE A 77 -8.20 -3.56 -0.80
N TYR A 78 -8.15 -2.25 -0.58
CA TYR A 78 -7.09 -1.56 0.16
C TYR A 78 -7.51 -1.29 1.61
N PHE A 79 -6.54 -1.01 2.46
CA PHE A 79 -6.66 -1.08 3.91
C PHE A 79 -6.99 0.28 4.53
N PRO A 80 -8.11 0.42 5.26
CA PRO A 80 -8.61 1.73 5.70
C PRO A 80 -7.89 2.31 6.93
N PHE A 81 -7.07 1.53 7.66
CA PHE A 81 -6.51 1.98 8.95
C PHE A 81 -5.70 3.27 8.84
N PRO A 82 -4.78 3.46 7.87
CA PRO A 82 -4.04 4.72 7.72
C PRO A 82 -4.95 5.91 7.43
N ALA A 83 -6.00 5.73 6.65
CA ALA A 83 -6.98 6.78 6.35
C ALA A 83 -7.75 7.20 7.62
N VAL A 84 -8.15 6.25 8.45
CA VAL A 84 -8.79 6.51 9.75
C VAL A 84 -7.84 7.28 10.69
N VAL A 85 -6.56 6.90 10.75
CA VAL A 85 -5.56 7.63 11.56
C VAL A 85 -5.38 9.05 11.04
N THR A 86 -5.28 9.22 9.70
CA THR A 86 -5.14 10.55 9.10
C THR A 86 -6.37 11.41 9.36
N PHE A 87 -7.58 10.85 9.28
CA PHE A 87 -8.82 11.55 9.64
C PHE A 87 -8.76 12.09 11.08
N VAL A 88 -8.40 11.24 12.05
CA VAL A 88 -8.31 11.67 13.47
C VAL A 88 -7.28 12.77 13.66
N LEU A 89 -6.13 12.66 13.00
CA LEU A 89 -5.09 13.70 13.06
C LEU A 89 -5.53 14.99 12.34
N ASN A 90 -6.30 14.87 11.26
CA ASN A 90 -6.80 16.01 10.49
C ASN A 90 -7.87 16.85 11.24
N LEU A 91 -8.43 16.32 12.32
CA LEU A 91 -9.29 17.10 13.23
C LEU A 91 -8.50 18.19 13.96
N VAL A 92 -7.18 18.07 14.06
CA VAL A 92 -6.30 18.97 14.82
C VAL A 92 -5.28 19.66 13.93
N PHE A 93 -4.74 18.95 12.93
CA PHE A 93 -3.68 19.42 12.05
C PHE A 93 -4.17 19.60 10.61
N PRO A 94 -3.60 20.52 9.82
CA PRO A 94 -3.83 20.57 8.37
C PRO A 94 -3.53 19.23 7.71
N TYR A 95 -4.19 18.93 6.59
CA TYR A 95 -4.16 17.61 5.95
C TYR A 95 -2.74 17.11 5.63
N GLY A 96 -1.89 17.96 5.03
CA GLY A 96 -0.50 17.56 4.70
C GLY A 96 0.31 17.19 5.94
N VAL A 97 0.12 17.91 7.06
CA VAL A 97 0.76 17.61 8.36
C VAL A 97 0.18 16.32 8.95
N ALA A 98 -1.14 16.15 8.93
CA ALA A 98 -1.82 14.97 9.45
C ALA A 98 -1.35 13.70 8.72
N PHE A 99 -1.23 13.75 7.40
CA PHE A 99 -0.73 12.65 6.59
C PHE A 99 0.73 12.29 6.95
N LYS A 100 1.63 13.26 7.01
CA LYS A 100 3.04 13.04 7.40
C LYS A 100 3.17 12.47 8.81
N LEU A 101 2.36 12.96 9.77
CA LEU A 101 2.32 12.44 11.13
C LEU A 101 1.82 10.99 11.18
N MET A 102 0.85 10.62 10.34
CA MET A 102 0.40 9.23 10.19
C MET A 102 1.55 8.35 9.70
N VAL A 103 2.30 8.77 8.67
CA VAL A 103 3.47 8.03 8.17
C VAL A 103 4.53 7.84 9.26
N ILE A 104 4.88 8.90 10.00
CA ILE A 104 5.83 8.84 11.12
C ILE A 104 5.34 7.91 12.22
N GLY A 105 4.04 7.92 12.50
CA GLY A 105 3.41 7.05 13.47
C GLY A 105 3.69 5.57 13.20
N SER A 106 3.69 5.14 11.93
CA SER A 106 4.02 3.76 11.53
C SER A 106 5.46 3.38 11.89
N ILE A 107 6.41 4.30 11.67
CA ILE A 107 7.83 4.11 11.93
C ILE A 107 8.10 4.01 13.44
N LEU A 108 7.59 4.97 14.20
CA LEU A 108 7.78 5.00 15.66
C LEU A 108 7.11 3.78 16.33
N LEU A 109 5.94 3.38 15.85
CA LEU A 109 5.24 2.20 16.33
C LEU A 109 6.04 0.91 16.03
N THR A 110 6.70 0.84 14.89
CA THR A 110 7.55 -0.31 14.53
C THR A 110 8.72 -0.43 15.50
N ILE A 111 9.45 0.65 15.77
CA ILE A 111 10.56 0.66 16.75
C ILE A 111 10.05 0.22 18.13
N TYR A 112 8.91 0.75 18.56
CA TYR A 112 8.27 0.36 19.82
C TYR A 112 7.88 -1.12 19.84
N SER A 113 7.39 -1.65 18.72
CA SER A 113 6.95 -3.05 18.62
C SER A 113 8.12 -4.04 18.82
N PHE A 114 9.29 -3.73 18.29
CA PHE A 114 10.52 -4.51 18.51
C PHE A 114 10.93 -4.51 19.99
N GLU A 115 10.89 -3.36 20.65
CA GLU A 115 11.18 -3.28 22.09
C GLU A 115 10.24 -4.16 22.89
N ARG A 116 8.93 -4.15 22.56
CA ARG A 116 7.93 -4.99 23.24
C ARG A 116 8.15 -6.47 22.98
N LEU A 117 8.52 -6.87 21.78
CA LEU A 117 8.91 -8.26 21.46
C LEU A 117 10.08 -8.71 22.33
N PHE A 118 11.17 -7.94 22.34
CA PHE A 118 12.37 -8.27 23.12
C PHE A 118 12.05 -8.36 24.63
N ARG A 119 11.34 -7.37 25.18
CA ARG A 119 10.97 -7.34 26.60
C ARG A 119 10.11 -8.55 27.00
N ASN A 120 9.18 -8.98 26.18
CA ASN A 120 8.23 -10.02 26.52
C ASN A 120 8.70 -11.42 26.15
N MET A 121 9.68 -11.56 25.23
CA MET A 121 10.28 -12.83 24.81
C MET A 121 11.57 -13.18 25.55
N GLN A 122 11.67 -12.82 26.84
CA GLN A 122 12.77 -13.19 27.75
C GLN A 122 14.13 -12.59 27.43
N SER A 123 14.18 -11.46 26.75
CA SER A 123 15.43 -10.68 26.65
C SER A 123 15.77 -10.08 28.02
N ASN A 124 17.05 -10.13 28.39
CA ASN A 124 17.54 -9.48 29.62
C ASN A 124 17.62 -7.96 29.47
N PHE A 125 17.71 -7.45 28.23
CA PHE A 125 17.92 -6.05 27.91
C PHE A 125 16.97 -5.59 26.80
N SER A 126 15.87 -5.01 27.18
CA SER A 126 14.89 -4.45 26.23
C SER A 126 15.47 -3.35 25.30
N ILE A 127 16.65 -2.80 25.64
CA ILE A 127 17.36 -1.83 24.82
C ILE A 127 17.75 -2.40 23.45
N PHE A 128 18.11 -3.69 23.38
CA PHE A 128 18.41 -4.34 22.12
C PHE A 128 17.17 -4.43 21.19
N GLY A 129 15.97 -4.38 21.74
CA GLY A 129 14.76 -4.24 20.95
C GLY A 129 14.67 -2.90 20.22
N TYR A 130 14.99 -1.79 20.88
CA TYR A 130 15.04 -0.48 20.22
C TYR A 130 16.09 -0.45 19.11
N VAL A 131 17.30 -0.98 19.39
CA VAL A 131 18.39 -1.03 18.40
C VAL A 131 18.02 -1.92 17.23
N ALA A 132 17.41 -3.09 17.48
CA ALA A 132 16.92 -3.97 16.43
C ALA A 132 15.86 -3.28 15.55
N GLY A 133 14.90 -2.58 16.18
CA GLY A 133 13.88 -1.81 15.48
C GLY A 133 14.48 -0.70 14.61
N LEU A 134 15.46 0.05 15.14
CA LEU A 134 16.18 1.07 14.34
C LEU A 134 16.96 0.43 13.19
N THR A 135 17.68 -0.67 13.43
CA THR A 135 18.42 -1.38 12.38
C THR A 135 17.49 -1.84 11.26
N TYR A 136 16.35 -2.43 11.62
CA TYR A 136 15.34 -2.87 10.64
C TYR A 136 14.78 -1.70 9.82
N ILE A 137 14.41 -0.61 10.48
CA ILE A 137 13.85 0.58 9.83
C ILE A 137 14.88 1.26 8.90
N LEU A 138 16.15 1.27 9.28
CA LEU A 138 17.20 1.98 8.55
C LEU A 138 17.90 1.15 7.48
N THR A 139 17.39 -0.04 7.13
CA THR A 139 17.87 -0.77 5.94
C THR A 139 17.54 -0.01 4.67
N GLU A 140 18.50 0.14 3.75
CA GLU A 140 18.39 0.95 2.53
C GLU A 140 18.38 0.14 1.23
N SER A 141 18.67 -1.15 1.29
CA SER A 141 18.87 -1.99 0.11
C SER A 141 17.61 -2.33 -0.66
N PHE A 142 16.44 -1.88 -0.20
CA PHE A 142 15.17 -2.06 -0.89
C PHE A 142 14.17 -0.94 -0.54
N THR A 143 13.33 -0.55 -1.51
CA THR A 143 12.41 0.60 -1.37
C THR A 143 10.92 0.25 -1.52
N ILE A 144 10.57 -0.92 -2.03
CA ILE A 144 9.17 -1.29 -2.33
C ILE A 144 8.71 -2.60 -1.67
N TYR A 145 9.55 -3.24 -0.86
CA TYR A 145 9.25 -4.54 -0.27
C TYR A 145 8.41 -4.45 1.02
N GLY A 146 8.40 -3.30 1.65
CA GLY A 146 7.66 -2.99 2.86
C GLY A 146 8.49 -3.07 4.14
N GLY A 147 8.02 -2.42 5.20
CA GLY A 147 8.50 -2.54 6.57
C GLY A 147 9.67 -1.65 6.99
N ASN A 148 10.60 -1.28 6.09
CA ASN A 148 11.67 -0.33 6.38
C ASN A 148 11.27 1.12 6.06
N LEU A 149 12.10 2.10 6.45
CA LEU A 149 11.84 3.52 6.19
C LEU A 149 11.81 3.84 4.69
N ALA A 150 12.73 3.25 3.90
CA ALA A 150 12.77 3.46 2.47
C ALA A 150 11.47 3.03 1.79
N SER A 151 10.94 1.85 2.11
CA SER A 151 9.65 1.39 1.60
C SER A 151 8.47 2.19 2.15
N THR A 152 8.52 2.59 3.42
CA THR A 152 7.47 3.41 4.05
C THR A 152 7.32 4.74 3.32
N LEU A 153 8.45 5.39 3.00
CA LEU A 153 8.49 6.64 2.25
C LEU A 153 8.16 6.45 0.75
N ALA A 154 8.28 5.23 0.23
CA ALA A 154 7.80 4.88 -1.11
C ALA A 154 6.28 4.57 -1.16
N GLY A 155 5.53 4.73 -0.04
CA GLY A 155 4.09 4.52 0.04
C GLY A 155 3.65 3.29 0.83
N GLN A 156 4.58 2.46 1.34
CA GLN A 156 4.25 1.21 2.05
C GLN A 156 4.00 1.39 3.56
N PHE A 157 3.51 2.55 3.99
CA PHE A 157 3.24 2.86 5.40
C PHE A 157 2.16 1.94 6.02
N SER A 158 1.18 1.50 5.23
CA SER A 158 0.17 0.52 5.64
C SER A 158 0.81 -0.82 6.03
N PHE A 159 1.76 -1.29 5.22
CA PHE A 159 2.53 -2.51 5.49
C PHE A 159 3.36 -2.38 6.77
N THR A 160 3.98 -1.23 6.99
CA THR A 160 4.78 -0.93 8.19
C THR A 160 3.91 -0.92 9.45
N TYR A 161 2.72 -0.32 9.42
CA TYR A 161 1.74 -0.42 10.51
C TYR A 161 1.36 -1.88 10.80
N SER A 162 1.09 -2.66 9.76
CA SER A 162 0.66 -4.05 9.91
C SER A 162 1.73 -4.89 10.61
N ILE A 163 3.02 -4.78 10.23
CA ILE A 163 4.13 -5.44 10.92
C ILE A 163 4.20 -5.00 12.39
N ALA A 164 4.11 -3.71 12.66
CA ALA A 164 4.20 -3.17 14.01
C ALA A 164 3.09 -3.73 14.91
N PHE A 165 1.86 -3.75 14.42
CA PHE A 165 0.73 -4.31 15.16
C PHE A 165 0.81 -5.83 15.32
N ALA A 166 1.27 -6.57 14.29
CA ALA A 166 1.49 -8.01 14.40
C ALA A 166 2.56 -8.33 15.46
N ASN A 167 3.66 -7.60 15.49
CA ASN A 167 4.69 -7.70 16.52
C ASN A 167 4.11 -7.44 17.92
N LEU A 168 3.31 -6.40 18.09
CA LEU A 168 2.65 -6.08 19.37
C LEU A 168 1.66 -7.17 19.79
N ALA A 169 0.91 -7.74 18.85
CA ALA A 169 -0.01 -8.83 19.10
C ALA A 169 0.73 -10.05 19.66
N ILE A 170 1.83 -10.47 19.02
CA ILE A 170 2.70 -11.57 19.50
C ILE A 170 3.31 -11.22 20.86
N ALA A 171 3.83 -10.01 21.04
CA ALA A 171 4.45 -9.58 22.28
C ALA A 171 3.47 -9.64 23.48
N HIS A 172 2.19 -9.33 23.24
CA HIS A 172 1.16 -9.44 24.30
C HIS A 172 0.78 -10.89 24.62
N LEU A 173 0.77 -11.80 23.63
CA LEU A 173 0.51 -13.23 23.89
C LEU A 173 1.63 -13.92 24.64
N THR A 174 2.87 -13.52 24.44
CA THR A 174 4.05 -14.14 25.07
C THR A 174 4.32 -13.64 26.49
N LYS A 175 3.66 -12.58 26.93
CA LYS A 175 3.84 -12.02 28.27
C LYS A 175 3.18 -12.88 29.35
N SER A 176 3.93 -13.23 30.43
CA SER A 176 3.50 -14.20 31.43
C SER A 176 2.45 -13.73 32.46
N ASP A 177 2.26 -12.41 32.71
CA ASP A 177 1.75 -11.95 34.00
C ASP A 177 0.54 -10.99 33.98
N LYS A 178 -0.27 -10.86 32.92
CA LYS A 178 -1.40 -9.91 32.95
C LYS A 178 -2.72 -10.47 32.45
N ASN A 179 -3.78 -10.17 33.21
CA ASN A 179 -5.16 -10.24 32.76
C ASN A 179 -5.39 -9.42 31.49
N ASN A 180 -6.30 -9.84 30.62
CA ASN A 180 -6.69 -9.20 29.36
C ASN A 180 -5.61 -9.19 28.22
N ARG A 181 -4.51 -9.91 28.36
CA ARG A 181 -3.48 -9.98 27.31
C ARG A 181 -4.02 -10.46 25.95
N HIS A 182 -4.96 -11.41 25.96
CA HIS A 182 -5.60 -11.92 24.74
C HIS A 182 -6.41 -10.85 24.03
N ILE A 183 -7.15 -10.04 24.77
CA ILE A 183 -7.98 -8.96 24.22
C ILE A 183 -7.10 -7.91 23.57
N VAL A 184 -6.06 -7.44 24.26
CA VAL A 184 -5.12 -6.45 23.71
C VAL A 184 -4.39 -6.99 22.48
N SER A 185 -3.99 -8.28 22.54
CA SER A 185 -3.38 -8.95 21.38
C SER A 185 -4.34 -9.03 20.20
N ALA A 186 -5.61 -9.37 20.43
CA ALA A 186 -6.64 -9.44 19.39
C ALA A 186 -6.91 -8.05 18.74
N ILE A 187 -6.91 -6.99 19.54
CA ILE A 187 -7.04 -5.61 19.04
C ILE A 187 -5.88 -5.29 18.11
N PHE A 188 -4.64 -5.55 18.52
CA PHE A 188 -3.48 -5.28 17.68
C PHE A 188 -3.47 -6.15 16.42
N PHE A 189 -3.86 -7.42 16.51
CA PHE A 189 -3.93 -8.29 15.34
C PHE A 189 -5.04 -7.87 14.37
N GLY A 190 -6.18 -7.36 14.90
CA GLY A 190 -7.24 -6.75 14.11
C GLY A 190 -6.76 -5.47 13.38
N PHE A 191 -6.03 -4.59 14.08
CA PHE A 191 -5.45 -3.41 13.45
C PHE A 191 -4.36 -3.76 12.42
N SER A 192 -3.61 -4.84 12.65
CA SER A 192 -2.68 -5.37 11.63
C SER A 192 -3.42 -5.72 10.34
N LEU A 193 -4.57 -6.40 10.44
CA LEU A 193 -5.39 -6.77 9.28
C LEU A 193 -5.98 -5.54 8.58
N LEU A 194 -6.51 -4.58 9.33
CA LEU A 194 -7.01 -3.32 8.75
C LEU A 194 -5.91 -2.43 8.16
N SER A 195 -4.65 -2.73 8.44
CA SER A 195 -3.50 -2.02 7.89
C SER A 195 -2.94 -2.68 6.63
N HIS A 196 -2.78 -4.02 6.59
CA HIS A 196 -2.32 -4.73 5.40
C HIS A 196 -2.44 -6.25 5.55
N LEU A 197 -2.91 -6.94 4.50
CA LEU A 197 -3.16 -8.38 4.53
C LEU A 197 -1.88 -9.23 4.57
N ILE A 198 -0.84 -8.89 3.80
CA ILE A 198 0.37 -9.72 3.65
C ILE A 198 1.06 -9.99 5.00
N PRO A 199 1.34 -9.00 5.87
CA PRO A 199 1.91 -9.29 7.18
C PRO A 199 1.01 -10.21 8.02
N VAL A 200 -0.32 -10.04 7.96
CA VAL A 200 -1.25 -10.90 8.68
C VAL A 200 -1.14 -12.36 8.22
N LEU A 201 -1.11 -12.61 6.91
CA LEU A 201 -0.96 -13.97 6.38
C LEU A 201 0.33 -14.65 6.86
N ILE A 202 1.42 -13.90 6.94
CA ILE A 202 2.71 -14.44 7.42
C ILE A 202 2.70 -14.67 8.92
N TYR A 203 2.07 -13.78 9.69
CA TYR A 203 2.02 -13.90 11.15
C TYR A 203 0.91 -14.81 11.67
N ALA A 204 -0.15 -15.05 10.92
CA ALA A 204 -1.32 -15.79 11.37
C ALA A 204 -1.01 -17.20 11.95
N PRO A 205 -0.17 -18.04 11.30
CA PRO A 205 0.11 -19.37 11.85
C PRO A 205 0.82 -19.31 13.19
N ILE A 206 1.83 -18.44 13.35
CA ILE A 206 2.58 -18.31 14.60
C ILE A 206 1.75 -17.58 15.68
N TYR A 207 0.91 -16.62 15.27
CA TYR A 207 -0.04 -15.97 16.15
C TYR A 207 -1.03 -16.98 16.76
N LEU A 208 -1.63 -17.82 15.91
CA LEU A 208 -2.57 -18.85 16.33
C LEU A 208 -1.90 -19.87 17.28
N TYR A 209 -0.66 -20.28 16.98
CA TYR A 209 0.11 -21.14 17.87
C TYR A 209 0.26 -20.54 19.27
N PHE A 210 0.70 -19.28 19.39
CA PHE A 210 0.85 -18.62 20.69
C PHE A 210 -0.49 -18.36 21.36
N TRP A 211 -1.53 -18.04 20.61
CA TRP A 211 -2.88 -17.84 21.13
C TRP A 211 -3.45 -19.12 21.76
N ILE A 212 -3.25 -20.28 21.14
CA ILE A 212 -3.65 -21.57 21.68
C ILE A 212 -2.83 -21.93 22.93
N LYS A 213 -1.51 -21.76 22.87
CA LYS A 213 -0.57 -22.12 23.95
C LYS A 213 -0.64 -21.20 25.17
N ALA A 214 -1.12 -19.99 25.03
CA ALA A 214 -1.21 -19.05 26.12
C ALA A 214 -2.14 -19.57 27.23
N LYS A 215 -1.69 -19.49 28.49
CA LYS A 215 -2.39 -19.96 29.68
C LYS A 215 -3.51 -18.98 30.04
N ASN A 216 -4.61 -19.04 29.36
CA ASN A 216 -5.81 -18.24 29.63
C ASN A 216 -7.04 -19.12 29.65
N THR A 217 -8.10 -18.64 30.30
CA THR A 217 -9.38 -19.33 30.30
C THR A 217 -10.01 -19.39 28.93
N THR A 218 -10.85 -20.39 28.67
CA THR A 218 -11.60 -20.48 27.40
C THR A 218 -12.43 -19.23 27.15
N LEU A 219 -13.00 -18.65 28.22
CA LEU A 219 -13.80 -17.43 28.16
C LEU A 219 -12.96 -16.22 27.65
N GLU A 220 -11.72 -16.07 28.14
CA GLU A 220 -10.83 -14.99 27.69
C GLU A 220 -10.44 -15.15 26.22
N LYS A 221 -10.16 -16.38 25.79
CA LYS A 221 -9.89 -16.70 24.38
C LYS A 221 -11.10 -16.38 23.51
N PHE A 222 -12.29 -16.79 23.91
CA PHE A 222 -13.53 -16.49 23.21
C PHE A 222 -13.80 -14.99 23.14
N SER A 223 -13.65 -14.27 24.25
CA SER A 223 -13.77 -12.81 24.29
C SER A 223 -12.79 -12.10 23.36
N SER A 224 -11.56 -12.61 23.23
CA SER A 224 -10.58 -12.06 22.27
C SER A 224 -11.00 -12.29 20.82
N GLY A 225 -11.59 -13.44 20.51
CA GLY A 225 -12.17 -13.74 19.19
C GLY A 225 -13.31 -12.78 18.84
N LEU A 226 -14.20 -12.48 19.79
CA LEU A 226 -15.29 -11.51 19.59
C LEU A 226 -14.76 -10.09 19.27
N ILE A 227 -13.74 -9.64 20.00
CA ILE A 227 -13.13 -8.32 19.73
C ILE A 227 -12.42 -8.30 18.38
N PHE A 228 -11.69 -9.34 18.01
CA PHE A 228 -11.09 -9.46 16.70
C PHE A 228 -12.15 -9.39 15.59
N LEU A 229 -13.23 -10.16 15.75
CA LEU A 229 -14.35 -10.18 14.80
C LEU A 229 -15.01 -8.80 14.69
N PHE A 230 -15.29 -8.13 15.82
CA PHE A 230 -15.85 -6.78 15.83
C PHE A 230 -15.01 -5.80 15.01
N ILE A 231 -13.69 -5.86 15.14
CA ILE A 231 -12.78 -4.94 14.44
C ILE A 231 -12.73 -5.25 12.95
N THR A 232 -12.74 -6.53 12.55
CA THR A 232 -12.31 -6.95 11.21
C THR A 232 -13.45 -7.37 10.29
N ILE A 233 -14.59 -7.84 10.82
CA ILE A 233 -15.61 -8.53 10.01
C ILE A 233 -16.15 -7.69 8.86
N ARG A 234 -16.37 -6.40 9.06
CA ARG A 234 -16.89 -5.50 8.02
C ARG A 234 -15.95 -5.43 6.83
N PHE A 235 -14.66 -5.21 7.09
CA PHE A 235 -13.65 -5.13 6.05
C PHE A 235 -13.42 -6.49 5.39
N THR A 236 -13.28 -7.56 6.18
CA THR A 236 -13.01 -8.90 5.64
C THR A 236 -14.18 -9.43 4.83
N THR A 237 -15.42 -9.13 5.19
CA THR A 237 -16.59 -9.51 4.39
C THR A 237 -16.56 -8.79 3.05
N SER A 238 -16.47 -7.47 3.02
CA SER A 238 -16.38 -6.71 1.76
C SER A 238 -15.23 -7.19 0.88
N LEU A 239 -14.05 -7.46 1.46
CA LEU A 239 -12.89 -7.98 0.73
C LEU A 239 -13.19 -9.35 0.11
N ILE A 240 -13.66 -10.32 0.89
CA ILE A 240 -13.79 -11.71 0.43
C ILE A 240 -14.93 -11.87 -0.58
N THR A 241 -16.06 -11.20 -0.36
CA THR A 241 -17.22 -11.31 -1.26
C THR A 241 -17.01 -10.64 -2.62
N ASN A 242 -16.03 -9.73 -2.71
CA ASN A 242 -15.78 -8.96 -3.93
C ASN A 242 -14.42 -9.24 -4.57
N LEU A 243 -13.65 -10.25 -4.09
CA LEU A 243 -12.32 -10.57 -4.64
C LEU A 243 -12.30 -10.78 -6.16
N GLU A 244 -13.39 -11.24 -6.71
CA GLU A 244 -13.53 -11.47 -8.14
C GLU A 244 -13.56 -10.19 -8.99
N TYR A 245 -13.84 -9.03 -8.37
CA TYR A 245 -13.83 -7.72 -9.03
C TYR A 245 -12.50 -6.98 -8.84
N THR A 246 -11.41 -7.71 -8.73
CA THR A 246 -10.05 -7.17 -8.66
C THR A 246 -9.29 -7.43 -9.97
N THR A 247 -8.31 -6.57 -10.27
CA THR A 247 -7.36 -6.79 -11.35
C THR A 247 -6.15 -7.54 -10.82
N ASN A 248 -5.78 -8.66 -11.48
CA ASN A 248 -4.54 -9.37 -11.17
C ASN A 248 -3.38 -8.69 -11.90
N MET A 249 -2.38 -8.22 -11.15
CA MET A 249 -1.20 -7.53 -11.70
C MET A 249 -0.17 -8.49 -12.33
N SER A 250 -0.30 -9.79 -12.13
CA SER A 250 0.58 -10.83 -12.70
C SER A 250 2.08 -10.53 -12.52
N TYR A 251 2.48 -10.23 -11.28
CA TYR A 251 3.87 -9.89 -10.94
C TYR A 251 4.85 -11.00 -11.30
N THR A 252 5.94 -10.63 -11.95
CA THR A 252 7.07 -11.53 -12.21
C THR A 252 7.83 -11.79 -10.90
N PRO A 253 7.95 -13.05 -10.45
CA PRO A 253 8.64 -13.37 -9.20
C PRO A 253 10.15 -13.22 -9.33
N PHE A 254 10.81 -12.89 -8.24
CA PHE A 254 12.26 -12.99 -8.12
C PHE A 254 12.71 -14.44 -8.10
N THR A 255 13.81 -14.73 -8.80
CA THR A 255 14.39 -16.08 -8.89
C THR A 255 15.82 -16.17 -8.34
N LYS A 256 16.52 -15.03 -8.21
CA LYS A 256 17.91 -15.00 -7.81
C LYS A 256 18.06 -14.88 -6.27
N LEU A 257 19.04 -15.59 -5.72
CA LEU A 257 19.37 -15.51 -4.29
C LEU A 257 19.81 -14.08 -3.87
N SER A 258 20.43 -13.32 -4.78
CA SER A 258 20.80 -11.91 -4.55
C SER A 258 19.60 -10.99 -4.31
N ASP A 259 18.44 -11.38 -4.82
CA ASP A 259 17.19 -10.60 -4.62
C ASP A 259 16.62 -10.86 -3.23
N LEU A 260 16.88 -12.04 -2.67
CA LEU A 260 16.46 -12.43 -1.33
C LEU A 260 17.38 -11.87 -0.23
N VAL A 261 18.70 -12.00 -0.42
CA VAL A 261 19.70 -11.59 0.57
C VAL A 261 20.31 -10.26 0.16
N LYS A 262 19.87 -9.20 0.80
CA LYS A 262 20.30 -7.83 0.52
C LYS A 262 21.65 -7.50 1.16
N SER A 263 22.38 -6.56 0.56
CA SER A 263 23.77 -6.22 0.93
C SER A 263 23.92 -5.73 2.38
N ASP A 264 22.97 -4.97 2.89
CA ASP A 264 22.97 -4.45 4.25
C ASP A 264 22.57 -5.50 5.32
N ILE A 265 21.95 -6.60 4.93
CA ILE A 265 21.63 -7.73 5.82
C ILE A 265 22.70 -8.83 5.81
N THR A 266 23.48 -8.93 4.75
CA THR A 266 24.54 -9.93 4.60
C THR A 266 25.52 -9.97 5.79
N PRO A 267 26.03 -8.85 6.35
CA PRO A 267 26.93 -8.87 7.50
C PRO A 267 26.28 -9.53 8.74
N TYR A 268 24.99 -9.29 8.97
CA TYR A 268 24.27 -9.89 10.11
C TYR A 268 24.15 -11.41 9.93
N ILE A 269 23.87 -11.89 8.73
CA ILE A 269 23.79 -13.33 8.42
C ILE A 269 25.15 -14.00 8.66
N LEU A 270 26.24 -13.39 8.19
CA LEU A 270 27.60 -13.92 8.41
C LEU A 270 27.96 -14.00 9.89
N VAL A 271 27.64 -12.96 10.66
CA VAL A 271 27.90 -12.95 12.11
C VAL A 271 27.01 -13.97 12.82
N ILE A 272 25.74 -14.11 12.45
CA ILE A 272 24.85 -15.16 12.97
C ILE A 272 25.48 -16.52 12.73
N PHE A 273 25.94 -16.81 11.51
CA PHE A 273 26.56 -18.09 11.16
C PHE A 273 27.78 -18.38 12.04
N ILE A 274 28.69 -17.42 12.22
CA ILE A 274 29.86 -17.55 13.11
C ILE A 274 29.42 -17.84 14.54
N ILE A 275 28.46 -17.08 15.08
CA ILE A 275 27.97 -17.27 16.46
C ILE A 275 27.30 -18.64 16.62
N LEU A 276 26.58 -19.14 15.63
CA LEU A 276 25.93 -20.45 15.65
C LEU A 276 26.96 -21.58 15.75
N LEU A 277 28.10 -21.48 15.07
CA LEU A 277 29.16 -22.49 15.16
C LEU A 277 29.64 -22.72 16.62
N PHE A 278 29.68 -21.67 17.43
CA PHE A 278 30.11 -21.74 18.84
C PHE A 278 28.97 -21.95 19.84
N ASN A 279 27.70 -21.68 19.46
CA ASN A 279 26.56 -21.67 20.38
C ASN A 279 25.39 -22.58 19.96
N ILE A 280 25.59 -23.51 19.04
CA ILE A 280 24.52 -24.29 18.43
C ILE A 280 23.63 -25.02 19.46
N LYS A 281 24.19 -25.56 20.53
CA LYS A 281 23.44 -26.23 21.58
C LYS A 281 22.48 -25.29 22.34
N SER A 282 22.92 -24.05 22.58
CA SER A 282 22.10 -23.04 23.28
C SER A 282 20.99 -22.50 22.40
N VAL A 283 21.21 -22.43 21.10
CA VAL A 283 20.22 -22.01 20.12
C VAL A 283 19.19 -23.11 19.89
N MET A 284 19.61 -24.34 19.64
CA MET A 284 18.70 -25.47 19.42
C MET A 284 17.83 -25.78 20.66
N SER A 285 18.29 -25.45 21.86
CA SER A 285 17.50 -25.59 23.09
C SER A 285 16.54 -24.43 23.34
N PHE A 286 16.39 -23.48 22.42
CA PHE A 286 15.59 -22.24 22.54
C PHE A 286 15.88 -21.45 23.83
N LYS A 287 17.10 -21.51 24.37
CA LYS A 287 17.48 -20.75 25.56
C LYS A 287 17.78 -19.27 25.23
N VAL A 288 18.16 -18.99 23.98
CA VAL A 288 18.57 -17.66 23.50
C VAL A 288 17.57 -17.12 22.49
N THR A 289 17.14 -17.95 21.57
CA THR A 289 16.16 -17.65 20.53
C THR A 289 14.83 -18.32 20.87
N SER A 290 13.76 -17.93 20.21
CA SER A 290 12.42 -18.53 20.36
C SER A 290 11.92 -19.08 19.03
N LEU A 291 10.80 -19.82 19.09
CA LEU A 291 10.16 -20.36 17.91
C LEU A 291 9.74 -19.26 16.91
N PHE A 292 9.41 -18.06 17.42
CA PHE A 292 8.87 -16.96 16.62
C PHE A 292 9.84 -16.53 15.50
N GLU A 293 11.04 -16.12 15.84
CA GLU A 293 12.00 -15.61 14.86
C GLU A 293 12.44 -16.66 13.85
N TRP A 294 12.61 -17.92 14.27
CA TRP A 294 12.93 -19.02 13.36
C TRP A 294 11.76 -19.35 12.44
N PHE A 295 10.53 -19.32 12.97
CA PHE A 295 9.35 -19.49 12.14
C PHE A 295 9.28 -18.41 11.06
N ILE A 296 9.46 -17.14 11.42
CA ILE A 296 9.42 -16.04 10.46
C ILE A 296 10.48 -16.24 9.36
N VAL A 297 11.74 -16.58 9.72
CA VAL A 297 12.81 -16.81 8.73
C VAL A 297 12.48 -18.00 7.81
N ILE A 298 12.15 -19.17 8.39
CA ILE A 298 11.92 -20.38 7.62
C ILE A 298 10.66 -20.24 6.75
N PHE A 299 9.59 -19.70 7.30
CA PHE A 299 8.34 -19.51 6.56
C PHE A 299 8.50 -18.50 5.43
N SER A 300 9.26 -17.44 5.65
CA SER A 300 9.60 -16.48 4.59
C SER A 300 10.42 -17.12 3.48
N LEU A 301 11.40 -17.96 3.80
CA LEU A 301 12.17 -18.69 2.79
C LEU A 301 11.26 -19.62 1.98
N LEU A 302 10.36 -20.36 2.63
CA LEU A 302 9.42 -21.24 1.95
C LEU A 302 8.51 -20.45 1.01
N LEU A 303 7.94 -19.35 1.48
CA LEU A 303 7.07 -18.51 0.64
C LEU A 303 7.84 -17.90 -0.54
N TYR A 304 9.09 -17.48 -0.36
CA TYR A 304 9.89 -16.91 -1.44
C TYR A 304 10.03 -17.86 -2.63
N PHE A 305 10.21 -19.15 -2.37
CA PHE A 305 10.41 -20.16 -3.42
C PHE A 305 9.12 -20.79 -3.93
N TYR A 306 8.04 -20.77 -3.15
CA TYR A 306 6.82 -21.55 -3.45
C TYR A 306 5.55 -20.71 -3.59
N VAL A 307 5.62 -19.37 -3.49
CA VAL A 307 4.45 -18.52 -3.79
C VAL A 307 4.08 -18.66 -5.26
N PRO A 308 2.80 -18.96 -5.59
CA PRO A 308 2.35 -19.02 -6.98
C PRO A 308 2.56 -17.66 -7.69
N GLU A 309 2.89 -17.74 -8.97
CA GLU A 309 3.00 -16.56 -9.83
C GLU A 309 1.66 -15.79 -9.87
N GLY A 310 1.76 -14.48 -9.95
CA GLY A 310 0.62 -13.60 -10.16
C GLY A 310 -0.15 -13.17 -8.92
N ALA A 311 -0.33 -14.03 -7.91
CA ALA A 311 -1.18 -13.72 -6.75
C ALA A 311 -0.49 -12.84 -5.69
N LEU A 312 0.80 -13.08 -5.47
CA LEU A 312 1.60 -12.36 -4.48
C LEU A 312 3.03 -12.21 -5.00
N TRP A 313 3.50 -10.96 -5.07
CA TRP A 313 4.90 -10.74 -5.41
C TRP A 313 5.82 -11.21 -4.27
N ASN A 314 6.70 -12.18 -4.57
CA ASN A 314 7.59 -12.78 -3.57
C ASN A 314 8.63 -11.79 -3.00
N GLY A 315 8.88 -10.65 -3.65
CA GLY A 315 9.67 -9.55 -3.09
C GLY A 315 9.14 -9.04 -1.75
N ARG A 316 7.82 -9.10 -1.51
CA ARG A 316 7.20 -8.70 -0.23
C ARG A 316 7.64 -9.56 0.96
N VAL A 317 8.07 -10.79 0.70
CA VAL A 317 8.52 -11.74 1.73
C VAL A 317 9.91 -11.39 2.27
N VAL A 318 10.74 -10.73 1.47
CA VAL A 318 12.12 -10.34 1.85
C VAL A 318 12.16 -9.48 3.13
N SER A 319 11.16 -8.60 3.31
CA SER A 319 11.08 -7.77 4.51
C SER A 319 10.95 -8.57 5.81
N PHE A 320 10.26 -9.72 5.77
CA PHE A 320 10.09 -10.61 6.93
C PHE A 320 11.34 -11.45 7.18
N LEU A 321 12.04 -11.87 6.12
CA LEU A 321 13.35 -12.50 6.27
C LEU A 321 14.30 -11.55 7.01
N ASN A 322 14.39 -10.30 6.57
CA ASN A 322 15.22 -9.27 7.20
C ASN A 322 14.81 -9.02 8.66
N LEU A 323 13.52 -8.95 8.93
CA LEU A 323 12.99 -8.82 10.30
C LEU A 323 13.46 -9.98 11.19
N GLY A 324 13.30 -11.21 10.74
CA GLY A 324 13.71 -12.40 11.49
C GLY A 324 15.21 -12.45 11.71
N VAL A 325 16.02 -12.15 10.69
CA VAL A 325 17.50 -12.08 10.77
C VAL A 325 17.93 -11.03 11.79
N VAL A 326 17.37 -9.82 11.77
CA VAL A 326 17.68 -8.76 12.71
C VAL A 326 17.34 -9.17 14.15
N ILE A 327 16.19 -9.79 14.39
CA ILE A 327 15.81 -10.27 15.73
C ILE A 327 16.76 -11.36 16.21
N ILE A 328 17.08 -12.36 15.39
CA ILE A 328 18.01 -13.44 15.74
C ILE A 328 19.39 -12.85 16.06
N PHE A 329 19.90 -11.97 15.21
CA PHE A 329 21.20 -11.33 15.41
C PHE A 329 21.27 -10.65 16.78
N PHE A 330 20.33 -9.76 17.10
CA PHE A 330 20.39 -9.00 18.36
C PHE A 330 20.17 -9.88 19.60
N LYS A 331 19.39 -10.95 19.51
CA LYS A 331 19.27 -11.92 20.61
C LYS A 331 20.56 -12.70 20.84
N LEU A 332 21.21 -13.18 19.78
CA LEU A 332 22.48 -13.87 19.86
C LEU A 332 23.60 -12.92 20.33
N PHE A 333 23.58 -11.70 19.84
CA PHE A 333 24.53 -10.67 20.24
C PHE A 333 24.38 -10.32 21.73
N GLU A 334 23.16 -10.09 22.20
CA GLU A 334 22.86 -9.87 23.62
C GLU A 334 23.41 -11.01 24.50
N TYR A 335 23.12 -12.24 24.15
CA TYR A 335 23.54 -13.41 24.90
C TYR A 335 25.07 -13.50 25.03
N ASN A 336 25.79 -13.30 23.94
CA ASN A 336 27.25 -13.38 23.92
C ASN A 336 27.90 -12.18 24.60
N VAL A 337 27.39 -10.98 24.36
CA VAL A 337 27.88 -9.74 24.98
C VAL A 337 27.76 -9.80 26.51
N VAL A 338 26.62 -10.26 27.04
CA VAL A 338 26.45 -10.46 28.49
C VAL A 338 27.46 -11.42 29.07
N ASN A 339 27.81 -12.48 28.35
CA ASN A 339 28.82 -13.44 28.80
C ASN A 339 30.26 -12.87 28.69
N ILE A 340 30.54 -12.11 27.64
CA ILE A 340 31.86 -11.47 27.42
C ILE A 340 32.13 -10.36 28.44
N PHE A 341 31.14 -9.54 28.80
CA PHE A 341 31.28 -8.48 29.82
C PHE A 341 31.64 -8.99 31.24
N ARG A 342 31.56 -10.29 31.47
CA ARG A 342 31.97 -10.91 32.73
C ARG A 342 33.48 -11.01 32.87
N TYR A 343 34.26 -10.90 31.78
CA TYR A 343 35.72 -11.07 31.75
C TYR A 343 36.39 -9.77 31.31
N GLU A 344 37.49 -9.37 32.00
CA GLU A 344 38.27 -8.18 31.62
C GLU A 344 38.79 -8.24 30.17
N GLN A 345 39.25 -9.42 29.73
CA GLN A 345 39.70 -9.64 28.36
C GLN A 345 38.55 -9.41 27.32
N GLY A 346 37.32 -9.76 27.66
CA GLY A 346 36.16 -9.53 26.81
C GLY A 346 35.82 -8.05 26.67
N GLN A 347 36.07 -7.25 27.71
CA GLN A 347 35.88 -5.80 27.62
C GLN A 347 36.87 -5.16 26.64
N ILE A 348 38.12 -5.64 26.61
CA ILE A 348 39.14 -5.17 25.68
C ILE A 348 38.77 -5.53 24.24
N ILE A 349 38.32 -6.77 24.00
CA ILE A 349 37.87 -7.22 22.67
C ILE A 349 36.69 -6.37 22.15
N LEU A 350 35.71 -6.07 23.01
CA LEU A 350 34.59 -5.22 22.65
C LEU A 350 35.02 -3.78 22.32
N LYS A 351 35.98 -3.25 23.02
CA LYS A 351 36.58 -1.95 22.72
C LYS A 351 37.20 -1.95 21.33
N ILE A 352 38.00 -2.98 21.03
CA ILE A 352 38.67 -3.13 19.72
C ILE A 352 37.64 -3.25 18.62
N LEU A 353 36.60 -4.11 18.77
CA LEU A 353 35.52 -4.28 17.79
C LEU A 353 34.74 -2.99 17.59
N SER A 354 34.36 -2.29 18.67
CA SER A 354 33.67 -1.01 18.57
C SER A 354 34.50 0.04 17.84
N THR A 355 35.83 0.04 18.05
CA THR A 355 36.75 0.94 17.36
C THR A 355 36.86 0.61 15.88
N ILE A 356 36.97 -0.67 15.52
CA ILE A 356 37.03 -1.12 14.13
C ILE A 356 35.72 -0.77 13.39
N ILE A 357 34.57 -1.05 14.01
CA ILE A 357 33.25 -0.74 13.44
C ILE A 357 33.12 0.77 13.23
N LEU A 358 33.38 1.58 14.25
CA LEU A 358 33.28 3.03 14.14
C LEU A 358 34.24 3.59 13.10
N PHE A 359 35.47 3.05 13.04
CA PHE A 359 36.45 3.42 12.05
C PHE A 359 36.03 3.09 10.62
N SER A 360 35.52 1.88 10.39
CA SER A 360 34.98 1.47 9.07
C SER A 360 33.87 2.39 8.62
N TYR A 361 32.97 2.78 9.52
CA TYR A 361 31.86 3.69 9.18
C TYR A 361 32.33 5.13 8.90
N LEU A 362 33.32 5.63 9.65
CA LEU A 362 33.88 6.94 9.35
C LEU A 362 34.61 6.97 8.01
N LEU A 363 35.25 5.87 7.61
CA LEU A 363 35.85 5.75 6.29
C LEU A 363 34.79 5.78 5.17
N THR A 364 33.70 5.01 5.31
CA THR A 364 32.61 5.02 4.35
C THR A 364 31.92 6.38 4.27
N PHE A 365 31.79 7.08 5.39
CA PHE A 365 31.27 8.44 5.43
C PHE A 365 32.13 9.42 4.63
N VAL A 366 33.47 9.38 4.82
CA VAL A 366 34.42 10.24 4.09
C VAL A 366 34.36 9.95 2.57
N ASP A 367 34.22 8.68 2.19
CA ASP A 367 34.10 8.30 0.79
C ASP A 367 32.79 8.79 0.15
N LYS A 368 31.68 8.67 0.86
CA LYS A 368 30.35 9.12 0.38
C LYS A 368 30.24 10.64 0.25
N TRP A 369 30.93 11.42 1.07
CA TRP A 369 30.93 12.88 0.99
C TRP A 369 31.94 13.45 -0.02
N ASN A 370 32.60 12.59 -0.82
CA ASN A 370 33.51 12.95 -1.92
C ASN A 370 34.63 13.94 -1.52
N ILE A 371 35.12 13.84 -0.29
CA ILE A 371 36.20 14.66 0.23
C ILE A 371 37.54 14.11 -0.32
N SER A 372 37.69 14.11 -1.62
CA SER A 372 38.76 13.40 -2.32
C SER A 372 40.18 13.95 -2.10
N GLY A 373 40.31 15.24 -1.79
CA GLY A 373 41.66 15.88 -1.67
C GLY A 373 42.38 15.68 -0.34
N TYR A 374 41.67 15.31 0.73
CA TYR A 374 42.22 15.26 2.09
C TYR A 374 42.19 13.89 2.76
N LYS A 375 41.83 12.83 2.04
CA LYS A 375 41.65 11.47 2.57
C LYS A 375 42.92 10.98 3.35
N ILE A 376 44.10 11.18 2.82
CA ILE A 376 45.36 10.72 3.39
C ILE A 376 45.63 11.31 4.79
N PHE A 377 45.20 12.58 5.01
CA PHE A 377 45.38 13.24 6.31
C PHE A 377 44.20 13.01 7.25
N LEU A 378 43.01 12.88 6.72
CA LEU A 378 41.77 12.74 7.52
C LEU A 378 41.67 11.37 8.18
N TYR A 379 42.07 10.31 7.50
CA TYR A 379 42.00 8.95 8.01
C TYR A 379 42.81 8.71 9.30
N PRO A 380 44.09 9.12 9.41
CA PRO A 380 44.84 9.03 10.66
C PRO A 380 44.22 9.85 11.78
N VAL A 381 43.76 11.07 11.50
CA VAL A 381 43.14 11.95 12.52
C VAL A 381 41.82 11.33 13.03
N ILE A 382 40.97 10.85 12.15
CA ILE A 382 39.72 10.17 12.53
C ILE A 382 40.02 8.90 13.33
N SER A 383 41.05 8.13 12.95
CA SER A 383 41.50 6.94 13.69
C SER A 383 41.91 7.26 15.12
N VAL A 384 42.74 8.27 15.29
CA VAL A 384 43.25 8.69 16.62
C VAL A 384 42.10 9.25 17.48
N LEU A 385 41.23 10.09 16.90
CA LEU A 385 40.09 10.63 17.63
C LEU A 385 39.08 9.53 18.01
N THR A 386 38.83 8.58 17.14
CA THR A 386 37.93 7.45 17.40
C THR A 386 38.51 6.53 18.49
N PHE A 387 39.82 6.20 18.39
CA PHE A 387 40.48 5.38 19.39
C PHE A 387 40.51 6.07 20.75
N GLY A 388 40.87 7.34 20.78
CA GLY A 388 40.89 8.16 22.02
C GLY A 388 39.49 8.25 22.64
N PHE A 389 38.47 8.52 21.83
CA PHE A 389 37.12 8.61 22.28
C PHE A 389 36.62 7.27 22.88
N VAL A 390 36.80 6.15 22.16
CA VAL A 390 36.42 4.82 22.65
C VAL A 390 37.20 4.42 23.90
N TYR A 391 38.50 4.75 23.98
CA TYR A 391 39.31 4.45 25.12
C TYR A 391 38.87 5.21 26.39
N PHE A 392 38.64 6.51 26.28
CA PHE A 392 38.24 7.36 27.44
C PHE A 392 36.82 7.06 27.94
N PHE A 393 35.89 6.74 27.05
CA PHE A 393 34.47 6.57 27.40
C PHE A 393 34.04 5.10 27.54
N SER A 394 34.90 4.13 27.31
CA SER A 394 34.54 2.71 27.21
C SER A 394 34.10 2.03 28.51
N SER A 395 34.18 2.72 29.64
CA SER A 395 33.73 2.17 30.93
C SER A 395 32.20 2.30 31.17
N SER A 396 31.45 3.00 30.30
CA SER A 396 30.01 3.20 30.48
C SER A 396 29.19 2.46 29.45
N THR A 397 28.14 1.76 29.92
CA THR A 397 27.12 1.17 29.06
C THR A 397 26.43 2.20 28.14
N ASN A 398 26.46 3.47 28.49
CA ASN A 398 25.91 4.57 27.72
C ASN A 398 26.75 4.87 26.48
N LEU A 399 28.08 4.72 26.56
CA LEU A 399 28.92 4.93 25.40
C LEU A 399 28.77 3.86 24.34
N PHE A 400 28.65 2.58 24.73
CA PHE A 400 28.36 1.48 23.82
C PHE A 400 27.04 1.76 23.04
N LYS A 401 26.02 2.25 23.75
CA LYS A 401 24.74 2.65 23.14
C LYS A 401 24.95 3.77 22.12
N LEU A 402 25.68 4.81 22.50
CA LEU A 402 25.96 5.97 21.66
C LEU A 402 26.76 5.56 20.41
N THR A 403 27.82 4.80 20.59
CA THR A 403 28.68 4.34 19.49
C THR A 403 27.95 3.43 18.53
N PHE A 404 27.14 2.50 19.06
CA PHE A 404 26.37 1.59 18.22
C PHE A 404 25.26 2.31 17.47
N THR A 405 24.56 3.25 18.12
CA THR A 405 23.53 4.05 17.45
C THR A 405 24.14 5.00 16.42
N ALA A 406 25.27 5.61 16.73
CA ALA A 406 26.02 6.41 15.76
C ALA A 406 26.45 5.56 14.55
N SER A 407 26.91 4.33 14.78
CA SER A 407 27.27 3.41 13.70
C SER A 407 26.09 3.16 12.75
N ILE A 408 24.93 2.89 13.29
CA ILE A 408 23.71 2.66 12.48
C ILE A 408 23.35 3.91 11.67
N ILE A 409 23.39 5.10 12.28
CA ILE A 409 23.08 6.36 11.61
C ILE A 409 24.09 6.65 10.48
N PHE A 410 25.38 6.37 10.72
CA PHE A 410 26.43 6.58 9.71
C PHE A 410 26.38 5.59 8.53
N THR A 411 25.67 4.44 8.66
CA THR A 411 25.43 3.55 7.50
C THR A 411 24.39 4.11 6.54
N VAL A 412 23.55 5.00 7.03
CA VAL A 412 22.48 5.62 6.26
C VAL A 412 23.05 6.66 5.28
N SER A 413 22.80 6.50 4.00
CA SER A 413 23.30 7.40 2.95
C SER A 413 22.21 8.03 2.11
N PHE A 414 21.20 7.26 1.77
CA PHE A 414 20.11 7.66 0.90
C PHE A 414 18.91 8.20 1.68
N LEU A 415 18.59 7.64 2.83
CA LEU A 415 17.41 7.97 3.61
C LEU A 415 17.28 9.45 3.97
N PRO A 416 18.33 10.20 4.40
CA PRO A 416 18.18 11.62 4.71
C PRO A 416 17.72 12.45 3.50
N TYR A 417 18.26 12.13 2.32
CA TYR A 417 17.80 12.74 1.07
C TYR A 417 16.35 12.32 0.77
N TRP A 418 16.04 11.04 0.89
CA TRP A 418 14.71 10.50 0.61
C TRP A 418 13.64 11.06 1.55
N VAL A 419 13.92 11.18 2.85
CA VAL A 419 13.04 11.86 3.83
C VAL A 419 12.80 13.30 3.43
N SER A 420 13.87 14.04 3.11
CA SER A 420 13.77 15.44 2.70
C SER A 420 12.98 15.59 1.41
N TRP A 421 13.25 14.76 0.40
CA TRP A 421 12.53 14.74 -0.85
C TRP A 421 11.02 14.53 -0.67
N ASN A 422 10.65 13.55 0.17
CA ASN A 422 9.25 13.22 0.43
C ASN A 422 8.52 14.31 1.23
N PHE A 423 9.10 14.74 2.36
CA PHE A 423 8.40 15.59 3.31
C PHE A 423 8.48 17.09 2.99
N ASN A 424 9.39 17.49 2.12
CA ASN A 424 9.37 18.85 1.57
C ASN A 424 8.06 19.12 0.79
N GLY A 425 7.56 18.09 0.12
CA GLY A 425 6.27 18.11 -0.55
C GLY A 425 6.34 18.53 -2.02
N TYR A 426 5.20 18.48 -2.69
CA TYR A 426 5.04 18.87 -4.08
C TYR A 426 5.28 20.38 -4.25
N GLU A 427 4.63 21.18 -3.43
CA GLU A 427 4.57 22.64 -3.50
C GLU A 427 5.95 23.30 -3.34
N ASN A 428 6.91 22.58 -2.78
CA ASN A 428 8.30 23.03 -2.63
C ASN A 428 9.29 22.37 -3.62
N LYS A 429 8.81 21.75 -4.71
CA LYS A 429 9.68 21.33 -5.81
C LYS A 429 9.97 22.52 -6.71
N ASP A 430 11.21 22.63 -7.18
CA ASP A 430 11.66 23.76 -7.99
C ASP A 430 10.80 24.01 -9.24
N GLN A 431 10.21 22.96 -9.79
CA GLN A 431 9.39 23.00 -11.02
C GLN A 431 7.89 22.83 -10.73
N TRP A 432 7.44 22.95 -9.47
CA TRP A 432 6.02 22.81 -9.13
C TRP A 432 5.12 23.81 -9.88
N GLY A 433 5.64 24.98 -10.22
CA GLY A 433 4.90 26.00 -10.98
C GLY A 433 4.34 25.48 -12.32
N ASP A 434 5.00 24.54 -12.98
CA ASP A 434 4.50 23.94 -14.23
C ASP A 434 3.19 23.16 -13.96
N ILE A 435 3.16 22.39 -12.88
CA ILE A 435 1.98 21.62 -12.44
C ILE A 435 0.85 22.53 -11.96
N GLU A 436 1.18 23.57 -11.19
CA GLU A 436 0.20 24.54 -10.69
C GLU A 436 -0.46 25.31 -11.84
N ASN A 437 0.31 25.69 -12.86
CA ASN A 437 -0.21 26.32 -14.07
C ASN A 437 -1.11 25.37 -14.86
N LEU A 438 -0.70 24.10 -15.03
CA LEU A 438 -1.53 23.09 -15.67
C LEU A 438 -2.87 22.92 -14.93
N TYR A 439 -2.83 22.72 -13.61
CA TYR A 439 -4.04 22.51 -12.81
C TYR A 439 -4.97 23.73 -12.81
N SER A 440 -4.38 24.92 -12.76
CA SER A 440 -5.14 26.18 -12.85
C SER A 440 -5.85 26.31 -14.21
N SER A 441 -5.18 25.90 -15.29
CA SER A 441 -5.74 25.92 -16.64
C SER A 441 -6.81 24.83 -16.81
N LEU A 442 -6.59 23.63 -16.29
CA LEU A 442 -7.59 22.56 -16.31
C LEU A 442 -8.87 22.97 -15.57
N ASN A 443 -8.76 23.70 -14.46
CA ASN A 443 -9.90 24.21 -13.71
C ASN A 443 -10.76 25.23 -14.47
N THR A 444 -10.33 25.71 -15.64
CA THR A 444 -11.16 26.56 -16.52
C THR A 444 -12.08 25.74 -17.44
N LEU A 445 -11.79 24.44 -17.58
CA LEU A 445 -12.57 23.52 -18.42
C LEU A 445 -13.76 22.94 -17.63
N SER A 446 -14.74 22.38 -18.32
CA SER A 446 -15.83 21.64 -17.69
C SER A 446 -15.30 20.38 -16.99
N PRO A 447 -15.90 19.93 -15.86
CA PRO A 447 -15.50 18.69 -15.21
C PRO A 447 -15.48 17.52 -16.17
N GLY A 448 -14.40 16.74 -16.14
CA GLY A 448 -14.22 15.61 -17.07
C GLY A 448 -13.17 14.62 -16.58
N ARG A 449 -13.05 13.53 -17.30
CA ARG A 449 -12.07 12.46 -17.08
C ARG A 449 -10.84 12.72 -17.92
N ILE A 450 -9.67 12.74 -17.28
CA ILE A 450 -8.39 13.05 -17.92
C ILE A 450 -7.55 11.77 -18.06
N MET A 451 -7.06 11.51 -19.26
CA MET A 451 -5.94 10.61 -19.53
C MET A 451 -4.68 11.45 -19.75
N TRP A 452 -3.55 10.99 -19.26
CA TRP A 452 -2.28 11.70 -19.41
C TRP A 452 -1.15 10.76 -19.82
N GLU A 453 -0.12 11.30 -20.47
CA GLU A 453 1.06 10.57 -20.89
C GLU A 453 1.97 10.26 -19.69
N PRO A 454 2.16 8.99 -19.27
CA PRO A 454 3.11 8.63 -18.23
C PRO A 454 4.55 8.77 -18.72
N ASN A 455 5.41 9.37 -17.90
CA ASN A 455 6.83 9.50 -18.19
C ASN A 455 7.65 9.51 -16.88
N SER A 456 8.80 8.80 -16.88
CA SER A 456 9.71 8.79 -15.75
C SER A 456 10.27 10.17 -15.39
N ASP A 457 10.38 11.09 -16.37
CA ASP A 457 10.93 12.42 -16.17
C ASP A 457 9.99 13.33 -15.35
N LEU A 458 8.72 12.95 -15.20
CA LEU A 458 7.79 13.60 -14.27
C LEU A 458 8.24 13.48 -12.79
N ASN A 459 9.23 12.61 -12.51
CA ASN A 459 9.81 12.50 -11.16
C ASN A 459 10.40 13.83 -10.65
N LYS A 460 10.79 14.75 -11.54
CA LYS A 460 11.24 16.10 -11.15
C LYS A 460 10.21 16.88 -10.33
N TYR A 461 8.93 16.59 -10.51
CA TYR A 461 7.82 17.19 -9.75
C TYR A 461 7.53 16.47 -8.41
N GLY A 462 8.30 15.45 -8.05
CA GLY A 462 8.18 14.74 -6.76
C GLY A 462 7.93 13.24 -6.88
N THR A 463 7.27 12.80 -7.94
CA THR A 463 7.07 11.40 -8.34
C THR A 463 6.68 11.33 -9.82
N PRO A 464 6.98 10.22 -10.53
CA PRO A 464 6.44 10.01 -11.88
C PRO A 464 4.91 9.99 -11.94
N MET A 465 4.25 9.79 -10.80
CA MET A 465 2.80 9.69 -10.63
C MET A 465 2.14 11.02 -10.25
N VAL A 466 2.81 12.17 -10.46
CA VAL A 466 2.31 13.48 -10.02
C VAL A 466 0.91 13.80 -10.56
N LEU A 467 0.60 13.44 -11.80
CA LEU A 467 -0.71 13.72 -12.40
C LEU A 467 -1.84 12.82 -11.85
N MET A 468 -1.54 11.76 -11.07
CA MET A 468 -2.57 11.08 -10.29
C MET A 468 -3.19 12.00 -9.21
N THR A 469 -2.58 13.15 -8.92
CA THR A 469 -3.12 14.15 -7.98
C THR A 469 -4.09 15.14 -8.61
N ILE A 470 -4.39 15.03 -9.92
CA ILE A 470 -5.40 15.84 -10.60
C ILE A 470 -6.68 16.01 -9.76
N PRO A 471 -7.31 14.93 -9.22
CA PRO A 471 -8.54 15.08 -8.43
C PRO A 471 -8.37 15.83 -7.10
N LEU A 472 -7.14 15.94 -6.60
CA LEU A 472 -6.85 16.67 -5.36
C LEU A 472 -6.85 18.18 -5.54
N TYR A 473 -6.43 18.67 -6.71
CA TYR A 473 -6.20 20.07 -6.99
C TYR A 473 -7.18 20.64 -8.03
N THR A 474 -7.94 19.76 -8.71
CA THR A 474 -8.90 20.14 -9.74
C THR A 474 -10.26 19.47 -9.51
N HIS A 475 -11.27 19.87 -10.29
CA HIS A 475 -12.55 19.19 -10.31
C HIS A 475 -12.65 18.05 -11.35
N HIS A 476 -11.51 17.61 -11.89
CA HIS A 476 -11.42 16.52 -12.84
C HIS A 476 -11.06 15.20 -12.18
N SER A 477 -11.49 14.08 -12.77
CA SER A 477 -11.00 12.75 -12.44
C SER A 477 -9.80 12.37 -13.33
N SER A 478 -8.94 11.48 -12.85
CA SER A 478 -7.83 10.93 -13.63
C SER A 478 -8.15 9.50 -14.05
N MET A 479 -7.92 9.15 -15.32
CA MET A 479 -8.08 7.76 -15.76
C MET A 479 -7.00 6.84 -15.18
N GLU A 480 -5.88 7.38 -14.73
CA GLU A 480 -4.83 6.64 -14.04
C GLU A 480 -4.80 6.96 -12.55
N GLY A 481 -4.60 5.95 -11.73
CA GLY A 481 -4.55 6.03 -10.28
C GLY A 481 -3.67 4.94 -9.67
N LEU A 482 -3.44 5.00 -8.36
CA LEU A 482 -2.50 4.11 -7.69
C LEU A 482 -3.07 2.73 -7.35
N TYR A 483 -4.36 2.63 -7.05
CA TYR A 483 -4.96 1.38 -6.55
C TYR A 483 -5.35 0.45 -7.70
N PHE A 484 -4.37 0.04 -8.49
CA PHE A 484 -4.51 -0.77 -9.70
C PHE A 484 -5.36 -2.02 -9.51
N ASP A 485 -5.16 -2.73 -8.40
CA ASP A 485 -5.91 -3.96 -8.09
C ASP A 485 -7.40 -3.69 -7.81
N SER A 486 -7.78 -2.45 -7.48
CA SER A 486 -9.14 -2.11 -7.05
C SER A 486 -10.10 -1.78 -8.19
N SER A 487 -9.64 -1.69 -9.43
CA SER A 487 -10.50 -1.40 -10.56
C SER A 487 -10.38 -2.45 -11.65
N ILE A 488 -11.53 -2.97 -12.08
CA ILE A 488 -11.61 -3.93 -13.19
C ILE A 488 -11.43 -3.28 -14.57
N THR A 489 -11.38 -1.95 -14.65
CA THR A 489 -11.02 -1.22 -15.87
C THR A 489 -9.53 -0.96 -15.99
N THR A 490 -8.73 -1.25 -14.96
CA THR A 490 -7.27 -1.07 -14.94
C THR A 490 -6.55 -1.70 -16.14
N PRO A 491 -6.79 -2.96 -16.56
CA PRO A 491 -6.08 -3.54 -17.70
C PRO A 491 -6.30 -2.74 -18.98
N PHE A 492 -7.51 -2.25 -19.17
CA PHE A 492 -7.91 -1.57 -20.40
C PHE A 492 -7.29 -0.18 -20.50
N HIS A 493 -7.27 0.58 -19.40
CA HIS A 493 -6.62 1.89 -19.43
C HIS A 493 -5.10 1.77 -19.65
N PHE A 494 -4.42 0.75 -19.08
CA PHE A 494 -3.01 0.53 -19.35
C PHE A 494 -2.72 0.12 -20.79
N ILE A 495 -3.61 -0.64 -21.43
CA ILE A 495 -3.51 -0.94 -22.85
C ILE A 495 -3.66 0.36 -23.65
N ALA A 496 -4.67 1.17 -23.39
CA ALA A 496 -4.92 2.43 -24.09
C ALA A 496 -3.72 3.39 -23.94
N VAL A 497 -3.29 3.67 -22.71
CA VAL A 497 -2.19 4.61 -22.44
C VAL A 497 -0.85 4.12 -22.99
N SER A 498 -0.66 2.81 -23.18
CA SER A 498 0.56 2.28 -23.81
C SER A 498 0.73 2.73 -25.27
N GLY A 499 -0.37 2.99 -25.97
CA GLY A 499 -0.34 3.59 -27.31
C GLY A 499 -0.06 5.09 -27.30
N LEU A 500 -0.45 5.77 -26.24
CA LEU A 500 -0.44 7.22 -26.07
C LEU A 500 0.82 7.76 -25.36
N ALA A 501 1.78 6.91 -25.05
CA ALA A 501 2.99 7.29 -24.34
C ALA A 501 4.25 6.95 -25.14
N GLU A 502 5.24 7.84 -25.09
CA GLU A 502 6.56 7.55 -25.66
C GLU A 502 7.27 6.42 -24.91
N ARG A 503 7.11 6.39 -23.58
CA ARG A 503 7.74 5.41 -22.67
C ARG A 503 6.71 4.84 -21.70
N PRO A 504 5.83 3.93 -22.15
CA PRO A 504 4.78 3.38 -21.29
C PRO A 504 5.35 2.53 -20.17
N SER A 505 4.69 2.54 -19.02
CA SER A 505 5.13 1.81 -17.83
C SER A 505 4.83 0.31 -17.87
N ASN A 506 3.77 -0.12 -18.58
CA ASN A 506 3.32 -1.51 -18.76
C ASN A 506 3.32 -2.36 -17.46
N PRO A 507 2.63 -1.94 -16.40
CA PRO A 507 2.82 -2.54 -15.07
C PRO A 507 2.11 -3.90 -14.89
N VAL A 508 1.09 -4.19 -15.68
CA VAL A 508 0.31 -5.45 -15.58
C VAL A 508 0.95 -6.51 -16.48
N GLY A 509 1.39 -7.61 -15.89
CA GLY A 509 1.99 -8.70 -16.64
C GLY A 509 1.00 -9.41 -17.57
N GLY A 510 1.49 -9.85 -18.75
CA GLY A 510 0.71 -10.66 -19.68
C GLY A 510 -0.28 -9.93 -20.57
N LEU A 511 -0.47 -8.62 -20.42
CA LEU A 511 -1.34 -7.84 -21.31
C LEU A 511 -0.73 -7.65 -22.69
N ARG A 512 -1.59 -7.56 -23.70
CA ARG A 512 -1.22 -7.24 -25.07
C ARG A 512 -1.15 -5.74 -25.27
N TYR A 513 -0.07 -5.12 -24.82
CA TYR A 513 0.17 -3.71 -24.96
C TYR A 513 0.32 -3.30 -26.44
N ILE A 514 -0.18 -2.10 -26.77
CA ILE A 514 -0.15 -1.52 -28.12
C ILE A 514 0.92 -0.43 -28.25
N ASN A 515 2.04 -0.60 -27.55
CA ASN A 515 3.11 0.39 -27.45
C ASN A 515 3.39 1.12 -28.77
N ASN A 516 3.44 2.45 -28.72
CA ASN A 516 3.69 3.36 -29.86
C ASN A 516 2.63 3.36 -30.97
N ASN A 517 1.48 2.74 -30.78
CA ASN A 517 0.36 2.82 -31.71
C ASN A 517 -0.61 3.92 -31.25
N PHE A 518 -0.29 5.16 -31.62
CA PHE A 518 -1.03 6.34 -31.17
C PHE A 518 -2.49 6.34 -31.66
N GLU A 519 -2.72 5.99 -32.92
CA GLU A 519 -4.07 5.95 -33.51
C GLU A 519 -5.00 5.01 -32.72
N LYS A 520 -4.49 3.80 -32.42
CA LYS A 520 -5.28 2.84 -31.64
C LYS A 520 -5.46 3.27 -30.17
N GLY A 521 -4.44 3.90 -29.58
CA GLY A 521 -4.56 4.50 -28.25
C GLY A 521 -5.62 5.59 -28.19
N GLN A 522 -5.70 6.43 -29.22
CA GLN A 522 -6.70 7.50 -29.33
C GLN A 522 -8.14 6.93 -29.44
N GLU A 523 -8.37 5.90 -30.28
CA GLU A 523 -9.68 5.24 -30.33
C GLU A 523 -10.16 4.78 -28.94
N TYR A 524 -9.24 4.27 -28.12
CA TYR A 524 -9.58 3.81 -26.76
C TYR A 524 -9.84 4.95 -25.78
N LEU A 525 -9.43 6.19 -26.03
CA LEU A 525 -9.87 7.34 -25.24
C LEU A 525 -11.39 7.53 -25.31
N GLU A 526 -11.94 7.46 -26.50
CA GLU A 526 -13.39 7.55 -26.75
C GLU A 526 -14.12 6.38 -26.04
N ASP A 527 -13.64 5.15 -26.25
CA ASP A 527 -14.21 3.94 -25.63
C ASP A 527 -14.20 4.01 -24.09
N LEU A 528 -13.16 4.61 -23.49
CA LEU A 528 -13.04 4.77 -22.04
C LEU A 528 -13.78 6.01 -21.48
N GLY A 529 -14.44 6.79 -22.33
CA GLY A 529 -15.16 8.00 -21.93
C GLY A 529 -14.23 9.07 -21.35
N VAL A 530 -13.04 9.23 -21.95
CA VAL A 530 -12.07 10.27 -21.60
C VAL A 530 -12.51 11.58 -22.28
N ASP A 531 -12.50 12.69 -21.53
CA ASP A 531 -12.87 14.01 -22.06
C ASP A 531 -11.63 14.82 -22.46
N TYR A 532 -10.51 14.59 -21.79
CA TYR A 532 -9.29 15.34 -22.05
C TYR A 532 -8.07 14.43 -22.08
N PHE A 533 -7.18 14.69 -23.01
CA PHE A 533 -5.86 14.06 -23.08
C PHE A 533 -4.77 15.09 -22.82
N VAL A 534 -3.81 14.75 -21.95
CA VAL A 534 -2.67 15.59 -21.59
C VAL A 534 -1.39 14.92 -22.09
N SER A 535 -0.75 15.47 -23.10
CA SER A 535 0.57 15.04 -23.59
C SER A 535 1.69 15.76 -22.84
N TYR A 536 2.87 15.14 -22.81
CA TYR A 536 4.05 15.66 -22.12
C TYR A 536 5.28 15.74 -23.04
N THR A 537 5.48 14.76 -23.91
CA THR A 537 6.63 14.74 -24.83
C THR A 537 6.29 15.37 -26.17
N ASP A 538 7.28 15.99 -26.81
CA ASP A 538 7.11 16.59 -28.14
C ASP A 538 6.63 15.57 -29.17
N SER A 539 7.11 14.32 -29.05
CA SER A 539 6.73 13.22 -29.95
C SER A 539 5.25 12.89 -29.88
N ILE A 540 4.69 12.80 -28.68
CA ILE A 540 3.25 12.51 -28.47
C ILE A 540 2.41 13.75 -28.80
N THR A 541 2.86 14.94 -28.40
CA THR A 541 2.19 16.20 -28.70
C THR A 541 2.05 16.41 -30.23
N THR A 542 3.10 16.13 -31.00
CA THR A 542 3.04 16.23 -32.47
C THR A 542 1.99 15.27 -33.06
N LYS A 543 1.98 14.00 -32.62
CA LYS A 543 0.99 13.02 -33.07
C LYS A 543 -0.44 13.43 -32.70
N ALA A 544 -0.61 14.02 -31.50
CA ALA A 544 -1.92 14.50 -31.06
C ALA A 544 -2.43 15.69 -31.86
N ILE A 545 -1.53 16.63 -32.24
CA ILE A 545 -1.87 17.75 -33.12
C ILE A 545 -2.24 17.28 -34.55
N GLU A 546 -1.59 16.25 -35.04
CA GLU A 546 -1.84 15.69 -36.39
C GLU A 546 -3.10 14.81 -36.45
N ASN A 547 -3.66 14.44 -35.29
CA ASN A 547 -4.84 13.58 -35.20
C ASN A 547 -6.12 14.42 -35.26
N ASP A 548 -7.00 14.11 -36.23
CA ASP A 548 -8.25 14.84 -36.48
C ASP A 548 -9.37 14.62 -35.44
N LYS A 549 -9.22 13.64 -34.56
CA LYS A 549 -10.16 13.34 -33.47
C LYS A 549 -9.78 13.98 -32.15
N LEU A 550 -8.64 14.66 -32.07
CA LEU A 550 -8.18 15.39 -30.90
C LEU A 550 -8.17 16.89 -31.21
N GLU A 551 -8.97 17.67 -30.49
CA GLU A 551 -8.99 19.11 -30.64
C GLU A 551 -8.01 19.76 -29.66
N PHE A 552 -7.07 20.52 -30.18
CA PHE A 552 -6.14 21.29 -29.34
C PHE A 552 -6.88 22.35 -28.52
N LEU A 553 -6.65 22.38 -27.21
CA LEU A 553 -7.22 23.37 -26.31
C LEU A 553 -6.21 24.45 -25.90
N PHE A 554 -5.11 24.04 -25.27
CA PHE A 554 -4.05 24.94 -24.84
C PHE A 554 -2.74 24.18 -24.52
N THR A 555 -1.65 24.95 -24.44
CA THR A 555 -0.37 24.48 -23.90
C THR A 555 -0.09 25.19 -22.58
N SER A 556 0.28 24.42 -21.57
CA SER A 556 0.82 24.84 -20.29
C SER A 556 2.16 24.15 -20.11
N GLU A 557 3.21 24.78 -20.61
CA GLU A 557 4.54 24.17 -20.71
C GLU A 557 4.94 23.39 -19.42
N PRO A 558 5.41 22.15 -19.54
CA PRO A 558 5.67 21.38 -20.78
C PRO A 558 4.48 20.54 -21.27
N PHE A 559 3.28 20.75 -20.76
CA PHE A 559 2.08 19.95 -21.05
C PHE A 559 1.23 20.59 -22.13
N THR A 560 0.62 19.77 -22.97
CA THR A 560 -0.37 20.20 -23.97
C THR A 560 -1.67 19.43 -23.76
N VAL A 561 -2.80 20.12 -23.78
CA VAL A 561 -4.12 19.59 -23.47
C VAL A 561 -5.01 19.57 -24.70
N PHE A 562 -5.66 18.45 -24.93
CA PHE A 562 -6.60 18.22 -26.02
C PHE A 562 -7.96 17.79 -25.48
N SER A 563 -9.04 18.20 -26.17
CA SER A 563 -10.35 17.59 -25.94
C SER A 563 -10.50 16.32 -26.75
N VAL A 564 -11.30 15.39 -26.21
CA VAL A 564 -11.68 14.13 -26.83
C VAL A 564 -13.20 14.13 -26.94
N GLU A 565 -13.74 13.88 -28.13
CA GLU A 565 -15.17 13.71 -28.28
C GLU A 565 -15.57 12.36 -27.70
N SER A 566 -16.23 12.38 -26.55
CA SER A 566 -16.66 11.15 -25.87
C SER A 566 -17.97 11.35 -25.11
N GLU A 567 -18.80 10.31 -25.08
CA GLU A 567 -20.04 10.27 -24.32
C GLU A 567 -19.85 9.47 -23.02
N LYS A 568 -20.51 9.89 -21.95
CA LYS A 568 -20.51 9.15 -20.65
C LYS A 568 -21.53 8.03 -20.62
N VAL A 569 -22.61 8.20 -21.38
CA VAL A 569 -23.68 7.20 -21.55
C VAL A 569 -23.99 7.13 -23.03
N GLU A 570 -24.05 5.92 -23.58
CA GLU A 570 -24.41 5.69 -24.99
C GLU A 570 -25.40 4.53 -25.12
N LEU A 571 -26.21 4.56 -26.19
CA LEU A 571 -27.05 3.42 -26.55
C LEU A 571 -26.20 2.31 -27.15
N VAL A 572 -26.41 1.08 -26.70
CA VAL A 572 -25.83 -0.10 -27.32
C VAL A 572 -26.76 -0.56 -28.46
N ASN A 573 -26.44 -0.13 -29.68
CA ASN A 573 -27.20 -0.47 -30.91
C ASN A 573 -26.69 -1.74 -31.59
N GLN A 574 -25.75 -2.44 -30.97
CA GLN A 574 -25.10 -3.62 -31.51
C GLN A 574 -25.57 -4.86 -30.75
N GLU A 575 -25.54 -5.98 -31.46
CA GLU A 575 -25.82 -7.28 -30.88
C GLU A 575 -24.76 -7.65 -29.86
N LEU A 576 -25.17 -8.10 -28.66
CA LEU A 576 -24.27 -8.49 -27.59
C LEU A 576 -23.87 -9.96 -27.74
N VAL A 577 -22.58 -10.22 -27.54
CA VAL A 577 -22.04 -11.58 -27.39
C VAL A 577 -21.81 -11.83 -25.91
N ALA A 578 -22.60 -12.73 -25.31
CA ALA A 578 -22.53 -13.04 -23.89
C ALA A 578 -21.53 -14.17 -23.60
N PHE A 579 -20.77 -14.04 -22.53
CA PHE A 579 -19.82 -15.03 -22.07
C PHE A 579 -19.90 -15.20 -20.55
N GLU A 580 -19.52 -16.38 -20.07
CA GLU A 580 -19.17 -16.53 -18.66
C GLU A 580 -18.00 -15.61 -18.30
N LYS A 581 -17.86 -15.32 -17.00
CA LYS A 581 -16.92 -14.32 -16.48
C LYS A 581 -15.48 -14.47 -17.00
N VAL A 582 -14.90 -15.67 -16.93
CA VAL A 582 -13.50 -15.88 -17.35
C VAL A 582 -13.33 -15.71 -18.86
N PRO A 583 -14.13 -16.41 -19.70
CA PRO A 583 -14.12 -16.17 -21.15
C PRO A 583 -14.44 -14.73 -21.53
N PHE A 584 -15.35 -14.05 -20.81
CA PHE A 584 -15.66 -12.64 -21.03
C PHE A 584 -14.43 -11.75 -20.89
N ILE A 585 -13.67 -11.90 -19.77
CA ILE A 585 -12.46 -11.11 -19.52
C ILE A 585 -11.41 -11.40 -20.58
N ASP A 586 -11.15 -12.68 -20.88
CA ASP A 586 -10.14 -13.08 -21.86
C ASP A 586 -10.47 -12.57 -23.28
N ARG A 587 -11.72 -12.65 -23.67
CA ARG A 587 -12.19 -12.14 -24.97
C ARG A 587 -12.10 -10.63 -25.05
N THR A 588 -12.57 -9.92 -24.02
CA THR A 588 -12.50 -8.46 -23.98
C THR A 588 -11.07 -7.96 -24.04
N LEU A 589 -10.14 -8.60 -23.30
CA LEU A 589 -8.72 -8.23 -23.34
C LEU A 589 -8.05 -8.58 -24.66
N SER A 590 -8.42 -9.69 -25.30
CA SER A 590 -7.81 -10.14 -26.57
C SER A 590 -8.31 -9.37 -27.77
N SER A 591 -9.56 -8.89 -27.77
CA SER A 591 -10.16 -8.11 -28.84
C SER A 591 -10.12 -6.61 -28.59
N LEU A 592 -9.49 -6.18 -27.50
CA LEU A 592 -9.30 -4.77 -27.17
C LEU A 592 -10.67 -4.02 -27.16
N PHE A 593 -11.54 -4.44 -26.23
CA PHE A 593 -12.85 -3.86 -25.93
C PHE A 593 -14.03 -4.40 -26.73
N ARG A 594 -13.87 -4.71 -28.01
CA ARG A 594 -14.95 -5.13 -28.91
C ARG A 594 -14.64 -6.44 -29.62
N ASN A 595 -15.67 -7.11 -30.08
CA ASN A 595 -15.53 -8.20 -31.02
C ASN A 595 -15.08 -7.67 -32.37
N THR A 596 -13.80 -7.80 -32.70
CA THR A 596 -13.24 -7.28 -33.96
C THR A 596 -13.77 -7.99 -35.21
N GLU A 597 -14.33 -9.19 -35.06
CA GLU A 597 -14.89 -9.94 -36.20
C GLU A 597 -16.28 -9.43 -36.58
N TYR A 598 -17.08 -9.02 -35.58
CA TYR A 598 -18.49 -8.62 -35.77
C TYR A 598 -18.76 -7.17 -35.33
N ASP A 599 -17.77 -6.45 -34.85
CA ASP A 599 -17.87 -5.11 -34.24
C ASP A 599 -18.96 -5.02 -33.13
N ASN A 600 -19.06 -6.08 -32.31
CA ASN A 600 -20.03 -6.21 -31.25
C ASN A 600 -19.39 -6.04 -29.87
N PHE A 601 -20.13 -5.54 -28.91
CA PHE A 601 -19.74 -5.54 -27.51
C PHE A 601 -19.89 -6.94 -26.90
N PHE A 602 -19.01 -7.26 -25.93
CA PHE A 602 -19.15 -8.44 -25.10
C PHE A 602 -19.96 -8.13 -23.84
N ALA A 603 -20.74 -9.08 -23.38
CA ALA A 603 -21.44 -9.03 -22.10
C ALA A 603 -21.11 -10.25 -21.25
N GLU A 604 -21.02 -10.08 -19.95
CA GLU A 604 -20.89 -11.19 -19.00
C GLU A 604 -22.24 -11.87 -18.80
N ALA A 605 -22.29 -13.21 -18.89
CA ALA A 605 -23.49 -13.98 -18.63
C ALA A 605 -23.66 -14.18 -17.11
N TYR A 606 -24.88 -13.95 -16.61
CA TYR A 606 -25.22 -14.01 -15.18
C TYR A 606 -25.84 -15.34 -14.75
N GLU A 607 -26.12 -16.25 -15.68
CA GLU A 607 -26.64 -17.59 -15.39
C GLU A 607 -25.65 -18.66 -15.88
N ASN A 608 -25.63 -19.82 -15.20
CA ASN A 608 -24.80 -20.96 -15.58
C ASN A 608 -25.22 -21.50 -16.94
N PHE A 609 -24.46 -21.20 -17.95
CA PHE A 609 -24.57 -21.81 -19.26
C PHE A 609 -23.55 -22.94 -19.36
N ASP A 610 -24.00 -24.20 -19.20
CA ASP A 610 -23.15 -25.38 -19.18
C ASP A 610 -22.44 -25.70 -20.51
N GLU A 611 -22.67 -24.93 -21.61
CA GLU A 611 -22.19 -25.27 -22.95
C GLU A 611 -21.69 -24.07 -23.79
N LEU A 612 -20.85 -23.19 -23.27
CA LEU A 612 -20.25 -22.14 -24.09
C LEU A 612 -18.87 -22.57 -24.67
N GLU A 613 -18.82 -23.64 -25.46
CA GLU A 613 -17.65 -23.93 -26.30
C GLU A 613 -17.57 -23.08 -27.57
N THR A 614 -18.65 -22.37 -27.95
CA THR A 614 -18.71 -21.56 -29.16
C THR A 614 -19.27 -20.18 -28.86
N GLN A 615 -18.76 -19.17 -29.54
CA GLN A 615 -19.35 -17.83 -29.60
C GLN A 615 -20.83 -17.96 -29.98
N ARG A 616 -21.74 -17.71 -29.05
CA ARG A 616 -23.15 -17.60 -29.32
C ARG A 616 -23.57 -16.19 -29.01
N ILE A 617 -24.32 -15.62 -29.92
CA ILE A 617 -25.18 -14.48 -29.66
C ILE A 617 -26.28 -15.01 -28.76
N ILE A 618 -26.30 -14.61 -27.51
CA ILE A 618 -27.27 -15.10 -26.53
C ILE A 618 -28.22 -13.94 -26.25
N GLU A 619 -29.48 -14.14 -26.48
CA GLU A 619 -30.51 -13.40 -25.75
C GLU A 619 -30.33 -13.76 -24.28
N LEU A 620 -29.99 -12.80 -23.44
CA LEU A 620 -29.92 -13.01 -21.99
C LEU A 620 -31.32 -13.50 -21.54
N PRO A 621 -31.44 -14.63 -20.82
CA PRO A 621 -32.68 -15.36 -20.65
C PRO A 621 -33.84 -14.58 -20.03
N SER A 622 -33.57 -13.45 -19.40
CA SER A 622 -34.61 -12.61 -18.75
C SER A 622 -34.76 -11.24 -19.37
N VAL A 623 -34.00 -10.89 -20.40
CA VAL A 623 -34.01 -9.55 -20.98
C VAL A 623 -34.12 -9.68 -22.49
N ASN A 624 -35.31 -9.37 -23.03
CA ASN A 624 -35.44 -9.10 -24.46
C ASN A 624 -34.74 -7.78 -24.74
N PHE A 625 -33.48 -7.85 -25.17
CA PHE A 625 -32.82 -6.70 -25.77
C PHE A 625 -33.55 -6.43 -27.10
N ASN A 626 -34.54 -5.56 -27.08
CA ASN A 626 -35.10 -5.02 -28.30
C ASN A 626 -34.01 -4.12 -28.90
N ILE A 627 -33.16 -4.72 -29.74
CA ILE A 627 -32.27 -3.95 -30.60
C ILE A 627 -33.18 -3.25 -31.59
N VAL A 628 -33.41 -1.98 -31.33
CA VAL A 628 -34.26 -1.18 -32.22
C VAL A 628 -33.47 -0.96 -33.49
N SER A 629 -33.97 -1.58 -34.56
CA SER A 629 -33.58 -1.19 -35.92
C SER A 629 -33.83 0.31 -36.10
N SER A 630 -32.77 1.08 -36.31
CA SER A 630 -32.70 2.45 -36.83
C SER A 630 -34.04 3.10 -37.22
N ASN A 631 -34.73 3.69 -36.27
CA ASN A 631 -35.53 4.86 -36.55
C ASN A 631 -34.62 6.09 -36.36
N GLU A 632 -34.64 6.99 -37.32
CA GLU A 632 -33.77 8.19 -37.43
C GLU A 632 -33.99 9.26 -36.33
N ASP A 633 -34.66 8.90 -35.23
CA ASP A 633 -34.83 9.83 -34.12
C ASP A 633 -33.50 10.02 -33.37
N VAL A 634 -33.09 11.25 -33.28
CA VAL A 634 -31.87 11.67 -32.58
C VAL A 634 -31.91 11.15 -31.13
N VAL A 635 -30.96 10.33 -30.78
CA VAL A 635 -30.74 9.91 -29.39
C VAL A 635 -30.34 11.13 -28.58
N ASN A 636 -31.07 11.41 -27.51
CA ASN A 636 -30.77 12.52 -26.62
C ASN A 636 -30.56 11.97 -25.19
N ILE A 637 -29.30 11.93 -24.77
CA ILE A 637 -28.90 11.62 -23.40
C ILE A 637 -28.36 12.90 -22.81
N SER A 638 -28.89 13.33 -21.67
CA SER A 638 -28.54 14.61 -21.04
C SER A 638 -28.55 14.54 -19.53
N ASN A 639 -28.15 15.61 -18.89
CA ASN A 639 -28.16 15.78 -17.43
C ASN A 639 -27.39 14.67 -16.69
N PHE A 640 -26.30 14.13 -17.30
CA PHE A 640 -25.45 13.17 -16.62
C PHE A 640 -24.81 13.82 -15.39
N ASN A 641 -25.02 13.19 -14.24
CA ASN A 641 -24.38 13.60 -12.98
C ASN A 641 -23.97 12.36 -12.20
N MET A 642 -22.78 12.40 -11.61
CA MET A 642 -22.21 11.29 -10.87
C MET A 642 -21.61 11.79 -9.54
N THR A 643 -22.03 11.15 -8.45
CA THR A 643 -21.53 11.38 -7.10
C THR A 643 -20.88 10.10 -6.54
N SER A 644 -20.44 10.13 -5.28
CA SER A 644 -19.98 8.92 -4.60
C SER A 644 -21.06 7.86 -4.38
N ASN A 645 -22.33 8.22 -4.49
CA ASN A 645 -23.45 7.36 -4.10
C ASN A 645 -24.49 7.20 -5.19
N SER A 646 -24.47 8.01 -6.25
CA SER A 646 -25.51 7.99 -7.28
C SER A 646 -24.96 8.36 -8.66
N ILE A 647 -25.60 7.79 -9.69
CA ILE A 647 -25.47 8.19 -11.09
C ILE A 647 -26.87 8.50 -11.58
N THR A 648 -27.04 9.68 -12.18
CA THR A 648 -28.32 10.10 -12.77
C THR A 648 -28.12 10.62 -14.18
N PHE A 649 -29.08 10.37 -15.06
CA PHE A 649 -29.16 10.95 -16.41
C PHE A 649 -30.57 10.91 -16.95
N THR A 650 -30.81 11.61 -18.05
CA THR A 650 -32.08 11.62 -18.74
C THR A 650 -31.90 11.05 -20.14
N THR A 651 -32.79 10.17 -20.58
CA THR A 651 -32.80 9.57 -21.93
C THR A 651 -34.15 9.69 -22.57
N ASN A 652 -34.22 9.89 -23.88
CA ASN A 652 -35.46 9.80 -24.66
C ASN A 652 -35.74 8.37 -25.19
N ARG A 653 -34.92 7.38 -24.76
CA ARG A 653 -34.97 5.97 -25.19
C ARG A 653 -35.16 5.00 -24.03
N PRO A 654 -36.20 5.10 -23.20
CA PRO A 654 -36.45 4.10 -22.17
C PRO A 654 -36.73 2.73 -22.84
N ASN A 655 -36.45 1.66 -22.10
CA ASN A 655 -36.50 0.25 -22.52
C ASN A 655 -35.45 -0.17 -23.57
N GLU A 656 -34.46 0.67 -23.82
CA GLU A 656 -33.29 0.32 -24.63
C GLU A 656 -32.07 0.16 -23.76
N LEU A 657 -31.03 -0.56 -24.24
CA LEU A 657 -29.81 -0.81 -23.48
C LEU A 657 -28.89 0.41 -23.51
N HIS A 658 -28.56 0.95 -22.35
CA HIS A 658 -27.63 2.07 -22.16
C HIS A 658 -26.34 1.59 -21.52
N MET A 659 -25.20 1.83 -22.16
CA MET A 659 -23.90 1.64 -21.56
C MET A 659 -23.49 2.92 -20.81
N ILE A 660 -23.14 2.77 -19.54
CA ILE A 660 -22.60 3.83 -18.69
C ILE A 660 -21.10 3.59 -18.58
N LYS A 661 -20.26 4.50 -19.08
CA LYS A 661 -18.80 4.38 -19.08
C LYS A 661 -18.20 4.59 -17.68
N THR A 662 -18.69 3.77 -16.75
CA THR A 662 -18.26 3.67 -15.35
C THR A 662 -18.02 2.21 -15.03
N SER A 663 -16.94 1.95 -14.26
CA SER A 663 -16.54 0.59 -13.88
C SER A 663 -17.69 -0.16 -13.22
N TYR A 664 -17.97 -1.37 -13.68
CA TYR A 664 -18.95 -2.23 -13.04
C TYR A 664 -18.54 -2.60 -11.63
N PHE A 665 -19.51 -2.55 -10.70
CA PHE A 665 -19.35 -3.11 -9.36
C PHE A 665 -20.71 -3.54 -8.81
N PRO A 666 -20.83 -4.70 -8.12
CA PRO A 666 -22.11 -5.29 -7.75
C PRO A 666 -22.91 -4.49 -6.71
N ASN A 667 -22.33 -3.46 -6.11
CA ASN A 667 -23.03 -2.56 -5.19
C ASN A 667 -23.86 -1.47 -5.90
N TRP A 668 -23.76 -1.32 -7.22
CA TRP A 668 -24.63 -0.44 -7.97
C TRP A 668 -25.98 -1.11 -8.23
N GLU A 669 -27.06 -0.41 -7.96
CA GLU A 669 -28.42 -0.84 -8.22
C GLU A 669 -29.18 0.26 -9.00
N ILE A 670 -29.91 -0.12 -10.04
CA ILE A 670 -30.80 0.79 -10.77
C ILE A 670 -32.14 0.85 -10.04
N THR A 671 -32.70 2.05 -9.85
CA THR A 671 -33.97 2.25 -9.15
C THR A 671 -35.18 1.90 -10.04
N ASN A 672 -35.07 2.14 -11.35
CA ASN A 672 -36.18 2.10 -12.29
C ASN A 672 -35.78 1.44 -13.62
N GLY A 673 -35.40 0.18 -13.59
CA GLY A 673 -34.97 -0.57 -14.75
C GLY A 673 -34.36 -1.92 -14.41
N ASP A 674 -33.75 -2.56 -15.40
CA ASP A 674 -33.03 -3.82 -15.27
C ASP A 674 -31.51 -3.59 -15.35
N GLY A 675 -30.74 -4.35 -14.58
CA GLY A 675 -29.30 -4.24 -14.48
C GLY A 675 -28.80 -3.74 -13.09
N PRO A 676 -27.58 -3.17 -12.97
CA PRO A 676 -26.60 -3.06 -14.05
C PRO A 676 -25.97 -4.41 -14.45
N TYR A 677 -25.74 -4.58 -15.72
CA TYR A 677 -25.02 -5.70 -16.32
C TYR A 677 -23.57 -5.28 -16.59
N ARG A 678 -22.62 -6.23 -16.57
CA ARG A 678 -21.26 -5.96 -16.97
C ARG A 678 -21.10 -6.12 -18.47
N ILE A 679 -20.61 -5.07 -19.12
CA ILE A 679 -20.34 -5.02 -20.55
C ILE A 679 -18.87 -4.59 -20.79
N SER A 680 -18.27 -4.97 -21.93
CA SER A 680 -16.92 -4.53 -22.27
C SER A 680 -16.79 -3.00 -22.29
N PRO A 681 -15.67 -2.42 -21.84
CA PRO A 681 -14.46 -3.08 -21.29
C PRO A 681 -14.49 -3.29 -19.76
N SER A 682 -15.58 -3.64 -19.16
CA SER A 682 -15.91 -3.75 -17.74
C SER A 682 -16.73 -2.55 -17.22
N PHE A 683 -17.55 -1.99 -18.08
CA PHE A 683 -18.52 -0.95 -17.75
C PHE A 683 -19.87 -1.51 -17.31
N MET A 684 -20.77 -0.62 -16.92
CA MET A 684 -22.15 -0.95 -16.58
C MET A 684 -23.06 -0.74 -17.78
N ALA A 685 -24.05 -1.63 -17.92
CA ALA A 685 -25.14 -1.44 -18.86
C ALA A 685 -26.47 -1.61 -18.15
N VAL A 686 -27.46 -0.79 -18.48
CA VAL A 686 -28.79 -0.77 -17.87
C VAL A 686 -29.89 -0.64 -18.91
N ILE A 687 -31.08 -1.16 -18.60
CA ILE A 687 -32.29 -0.97 -19.37
C ILE A 687 -33.28 -0.19 -18.51
N PRO A 688 -33.31 1.15 -18.61
CA PRO A 688 -34.20 1.97 -17.80
C PRO A 688 -35.64 1.82 -18.32
N ASN A 689 -36.64 1.80 -17.43
CA ASN A 689 -38.04 1.78 -17.78
C ASN A 689 -38.70 3.17 -17.76
N SER A 690 -37.93 4.22 -17.58
CA SER A 690 -38.36 5.62 -17.59
C SER A 690 -37.29 6.54 -18.15
N GLU A 691 -37.68 7.74 -18.57
CA GLU A 691 -36.75 8.76 -19.12
C GLU A 691 -35.71 9.25 -18.08
N ASN A 692 -36.10 9.36 -16.82
CA ASN A 692 -35.15 9.74 -15.74
C ASN A 692 -34.55 8.48 -15.13
N VAL A 693 -33.27 8.33 -15.27
CA VAL A 693 -32.53 7.15 -14.81
C VAL A 693 -31.72 7.49 -13.54
N GLU A 694 -31.82 6.61 -12.55
CA GLU A 694 -31.09 6.73 -11.30
C GLU A 694 -30.51 5.38 -10.88
N LEU A 695 -29.19 5.36 -10.69
CA LEU A 695 -28.48 4.27 -10.03
C LEU A 695 -27.98 4.76 -8.68
N THR A 696 -27.99 3.87 -7.69
CA THR A 696 -27.50 4.14 -6.34
C THR A 696 -26.46 3.10 -5.93
N PHE A 697 -25.41 3.56 -5.22
CA PHE A 697 -24.41 2.67 -4.66
C PHE A 697 -24.86 2.24 -3.26
N VAL A 698 -25.22 0.98 -3.11
CA VAL A 698 -25.82 0.43 -1.89
C VAL A 698 -24.92 -0.63 -1.25
N ARG A 699 -25.14 -0.87 0.04
CA ARG A 699 -24.51 -2.01 0.71
C ARG A 699 -25.27 -3.29 0.35
N THR A 700 -24.52 -4.31 -0.01
CA THR A 700 -25.09 -5.65 -0.23
C THR A 700 -25.69 -6.21 1.06
N GLY A 701 -26.60 -7.19 0.94
CA GLY A 701 -27.17 -7.87 2.08
C GLY A 701 -26.11 -8.48 3.01
N ILE A 702 -25.06 -9.08 2.43
CA ILE A 702 -23.95 -9.68 3.19
C ILE A 702 -23.15 -8.61 3.97
N GLU A 703 -22.89 -7.46 3.37
CA GLU A 703 -22.21 -6.34 4.05
C GLU A 703 -23.08 -5.80 5.20
N THR A 704 -24.38 -5.73 5.00
CA THR A 704 -25.35 -5.33 6.02
C THR A 704 -25.35 -6.34 7.19
N TYR A 705 -25.36 -7.65 6.91
CA TYR A 705 -25.23 -8.69 7.96
C TYR A 705 -23.88 -8.61 8.69
N SER A 706 -22.79 -8.28 8.00
CA SER A 706 -21.48 -8.10 8.64
C SER A 706 -21.47 -6.96 9.66
N PHE A 707 -22.19 -5.87 9.38
CA PHE A 707 -22.37 -4.76 10.32
C PHE A 707 -23.12 -5.21 11.59
N TYR A 708 -24.23 -5.92 11.45
CA TYR A 708 -24.95 -6.45 12.62
C TYR A 708 -24.14 -7.49 13.39
N THR A 709 -23.36 -8.32 12.69
CA THR A 709 -22.44 -9.29 13.31
C THR A 709 -21.37 -8.60 14.13
N ALA A 710 -20.78 -7.51 13.62
CA ALA A 710 -19.83 -6.70 14.38
C ALA A 710 -20.47 -6.15 15.67
N LEU A 711 -21.66 -5.55 15.57
CA LEU A 711 -22.37 -5.00 16.72
C LEU A 711 -22.71 -6.08 17.74
N ALA A 712 -23.23 -7.23 17.32
CA ALA A 712 -23.54 -8.37 18.16
C ALA A 712 -22.30 -8.91 18.88
N SER A 713 -21.16 -8.99 18.20
CA SER A 713 -19.87 -9.40 18.79
C SER A 713 -19.45 -8.46 19.92
N LEU A 714 -19.57 -7.15 19.72
CA LEU A 714 -19.26 -6.14 20.74
C LEU A 714 -20.21 -6.26 21.95
N LEU A 715 -21.52 -6.37 21.74
CA LEU A 715 -22.51 -6.49 22.79
C LEU A 715 -22.29 -7.77 23.64
N LEU A 716 -22.00 -8.88 22.95
CA LEU A 716 -21.69 -10.14 23.63
C LEU A 716 -20.40 -10.02 24.46
N TYR A 717 -19.35 -9.40 23.91
CA TYR A 717 -18.13 -9.13 24.67
C TYR A 717 -18.39 -8.30 25.93
N VAL A 718 -19.15 -7.19 25.82
CA VAL A 718 -19.48 -6.33 26.94
C VAL A 718 -20.27 -7.10 28.02
N SER A 719 -21.24 -7.94 27.61
CA SER A 719 -22.00 -8.79 28.51
C SER A 719 -21.12 -9.78 29.29
N LEU A 720 -20.21 -10.47 28.59
CA LEU A 720 -19.26 -11.41 29.20
C LEU A 720 -18.28 -10.72 30.14
N SER A 721 -17.80 -9.53 29.78
CA SER A 721 -16.87 -8.76 30.62
C SER A 721 -17.51 -8.26 31.92
N LYS A 722 -18.81 -7.88 31.88
CA LYS A 722 -19.59 -7.53 33.11
C LYS A 722 -19.80 -8.74 34.03
N LYS A 723 -20.15 -9.92 33.49
CA LYS A 723 -20.31 -11.15 34.27
C LYS A 723 -18.99 -11.54 34.96
N ARG A 724 -17.85 -11.37 34.30
CA ARG A 724 -16.53 -11.64 34.88
C ARG A 724 -16.25 -10.75 36.09
N LYS A 725 -16.48 -9.43 36.00
CA LYS A 725 -16.29 -8.48 37.11
C LYS A 725 -17.23 -8.71 38.28
N ALA A 726 -18.38 -9.33 38.05
CA ALA A 726 -19.32 -9.67 39.09
C ALA A 726 -18.95 -10.97 39.85
N VAL A 727 -18.07 -11.80 39.29
CA VAL A 727 -17.58 -13.06 39.86
C VAL A 727 -16.21 -12.88 40.53
N GLU A 728 -15.38 -11.95 40.08
CA GLU A 728 -14.14 -11.50 40.72
C GLU A 728 -14.44 -10.56 41.88
#